data_afb1c06259a3cb2c78363b56fe54e9a0
#
_entry.id   afb1c06259a3cb2c78363b56fe54e9a0
#
_cell.length_a   1.000
_cell.length_b   1.000
_cell.length_c   1.000
_cell.angle_alpha   90.00
_cell.angle_beta   90.00
_cell.angle_gamma   90.00
#
_symmetry.space_group_name_H-M   'P 1'
#
loop_
_entity.id
_entity.type
_entity.pdbx_description
1 polymer ?
#
loop_
_entity_poly.entity_id
_entity_poly.type
_entity_poly.pdbx_seq_one_letter_code
_entity_poly.pdbx_strand_id
1 'polypeptide(L)'
;MSTKSKVKLAASASSSLLNNDQAEPAAGAAPLRFITAASLFDGHDASINIMRRILQSLGVEVIHLAHNRSVAEVVQAALQEDVQGIALSSYQGGHVEYFKYIVDMLKEHGAEHIRVFGGGGGVIIPSEIEELHSYGVERIYSPQDGMELGLVGMIQDMLDRCNGAQIVDVQNALSDADDYYFLSKLITAIESQTLDEAALAKIKLASTTATPVLGITGTGGAGKSSLTDEIIRRFRNDSEDQVRIAVLAIDPTRRKTGGALLGDRIRMNSIYAENIFMRSIATRGAVGEVPQNLHEIIAAVRNFNFDLIVVETPGIGQGDAGIVPYVDSSMYVMTPEFGAQSQLEKIDMLDFADLVVINKFDRKGAADALRDVAKQVQRNREAWDTKPSELPVFGSIASRFGDDGVTSAYHGLLEVLRSDKLGDRALREWSSKVPFLDTRVPSERSVVVPASRQRYLAEISEAVRAYHEQSAAQVGLAEERQALMESQRMLGEANSDIAALIDQREDKLTNESKQLIAGWPDIKAGYEGQERTDTLPNGKEVTTRLVHESLSGSLVSRVAVPKFSGHGELLSWLRRENLPGFFPYTAGVFPFKREGEDPARMFAGEGGPQRTNQRFKRLSEHASAIRLSTAFDSVTLYGFDPATRPDIYGKIGNSGVSIASLDDMKELFEGFDLCSPTTSVSMTINGPAPTILAMFLNTAIDQQIDKFVAENSRQPDDNETAELKAQALRAVRGTVQADILKEDQGQNTCIFSTEFSLRMMGDIQQYFIDNEVRNFYSVSISGYHIAEAGANPISQLAFTLANGFTFVETYLARGMDINDFAPNLSFFFSNGMDPEYTVIGRVARRIWAVALRDKYGANAKSQKLKYHIQTSGRSLHAQEMQFNDIRTTLQALLAINDNCNSLHTNAYDEAITTPTEESVRRALAIQLIINREFGLAKMKTLCKVHLWLMS
;
A
#
# COMPACT_ATOMS: atom_id res chain seq x y z
N MET A 1 11.18 -12.83 -30.61
CA MET A 1 11.13 -11.45 -31.15
C MET A 1 11.26 -10.50 -29.98
N SER A 2 12.28 -9.64 -30.02
CA SER A 2 12.83 -8.87 -28.88
C SER A 2 11.84 -7.83 -28.34
N THR A 3 11.80 -7.68 -27.03
CA THR A 3 11.02 -6.70 -26.25
C THR A 3 11.20 -5.23 -26.70
N LYS A 4 12.26 -4.92 -27.44
CA LYS A 4 12.47 -3.60 -28.08
C LYS A 4 11.47 -3.30 -29.22
N SER A 5 10.84 -4.31 -29.81
CA SER A 5 9.84 -4.14 -30.87
C SER A 5 8.47 -3.72 -30.33
N LYS A 6 8.06 -4.23 -29.14
CA LYS A 6 6.76 -3.90 -28.52
C LYS A 6 6.73 -2.48 -27.92
N VAL A 7 7.83 -2.02 -27.38
CA VAL A 7 7.93 -0.63 -26.85
C VAL A 7 7.95 0.39 -27.99
N LYS A 8 8.54 0.05 -29.15
CA LYS A 8 8.47 0.93 -30.32
C LYS A 8 7.09 0.96 -30.98
N LEU A 9 6.30 -0.11 -30.93
CA LEU A 9 4.90 -0.08 -31.40
C LEU A 9 3.99 0.78 -30.50
N ALA A 10 4.15 0.73 -29.18
CA ALA A 10 3.39 1.59 -28.29
C ALA A 10 3.77 3.07 -28.41
N ALA A 11 5.06 3.37 -28.63
CA ALA A 11 5.53 4.73 -28.87
C ALA A 11 5.16 5.28 -30.26
N SER A 12 5.02 4.41 -31.29
CA SER A 12 4.61 4.84 -32.63
C SER A 12 3.09 5.01 -32.74
N ALA A 13 2.30 4.25 -31.97
CA ALA A 13 0.86 4.44 -31.89
C ALA A 13 0.48 5.76 -31.18
N SER A 14 1.26 6.18 -30.18
CA SER A 14 1.04 7.47 -29.51
C SER A 14 1.45 8.71 -30.36
N SER A 15 2.34 8.54 -31.35
CA SER A 15 2.75 9.68 -32.21
C SER A 15 1.90 9.84 -33.46
N SER A 16 1.19 8.80 -33.92
CA SER A 16 0.29 8.89 -35.08
C SER A 16 -1.14 9.33 -34.73
N LEU A 17 -1.53 9.30 -33.47
CA LEU A 17 -2.83 9.77 -33.00
C LEU A 17 -2.89 11.28 -32.68
N LEU A 18 -1.76 12.00 -32.85
CA LEU A 18 -1.64 13.42 -32.50
C LEU A 18 -1.70 14.35 -33.74
N ASN A 19 -1.94 13.84 -34.93
CA ASN A 19 -2.06 14.60 -36.18
C ASN A 19 -3.48 14.54 -36.78
N ASN A 20 -4.49 14.84 -35.98
CA ASN A 20 -5.78 15.26 -36.54
C ASN A 20 -5.90 16.78 -36.36
N ASP A 21 -6.15 17.47 -37.46
CA ASP A 21 -6.55 18.87 -37.50
C ASP A 21 -7.75 19.05 -36.57
N GLN A 22 -7.50 19.47 -35.33
CA GLN A 22 -8.55 19.85 -34.40
C GLN A 22 -9.00 21.27 -34.77
N ALA A 23 -10.29 21.43 -35.02
CA ALA A 23 -10.93 22.72 -35.08
C ALA A 23 -10.55 23.51 -33.81
N GLU A 24 -10.03 24.72 -33.97
CA GLU A 24 -9.83 25.64 -32.85
C GLU A 24 -11.16 25.75 -32.08
N PRO A 25 -11.14 25.62 -30.72
CA PRO A 25 -12.34 25.82 -29.93
C PRO A 25 -12.92 27.19 -30.26
N ALA A 26 -14.24 27.28 -30.45
CA ALA A 26 -14.91 28.52 -30.72
C ALA A 26 -14.52 29.56 -29.66
N ALA A 27 -13.99 30.68 -30.08
CA ALA A 27 -13.54 31.75 -29.20
C ALA A 27 -14.67 32.16 -28.26
N GLY A 28 -14.56 31.87 -26.94
CA GLY A 28 -15.53 32.28 -25.93
C GLY A 28 -16.21 31.12 -25.14
N ALA A 29 -16.02 29.85 -25.50
CA ALA A 29 -16.55 28.75 -24.71
C ALA A 29 -15.57 28.35 -23.58
N ALA A 30 -16.04 28.32 -22.32
CA ALA A 30 -15.23 27.82 -21.19
C ALA A 30 -14.90 26.34 -21.40
N PRO A 31 -13.70 25.88 -21.03
CA PRO A 31 -13.37 24.45 -21.03
C PRO A 31 -14.32 23.65 -20.14
N LEU A 32 -14.70 22.44 -20.57
CA LEU A 32 -15.46 21.52 -19.72
C LEU A 32 -14.63 21.12 -18.50
N ARG A 33 -15.28 20.97 -17.35
CA ARG A 33 -14.69 20.51 -16.10
C ARG A 33 -15.21 19.14 -15.73
N PHE A 34 -14.32 18.27 -15.29
CA PHE A 34 -14.67 16.91 -14.87
C PHE A 34 -14.02 16.55 -13.54
N ILE A 35 -14.82 15.97 -12.64
CA ILE A 35 -14.29 15.20 -11.51
C ILE A 35 -13.86 13.82 -12.01
N THR A 36 -12.74 13.33 -11.52
CA THR A 36 -12.31 11.93 -11.71
C THR A 36 -11.91 11.31 -10.37
N ALA A 37 -12.48 10.15 -10.02
CA ALA A 37 -12.19 9.44 -8.76
C ALA A 37 -12.41 7.92 -8.88
N ALA A 38 -11.87 7.16 -7.93
CA ALA A 38 -12.32 5.81 -7.64
C ALA A 38 -13.24 5.80 -6.42
N SER A 39 -14.21 4.87 -6.42
CA SER A 39 -15.26 4.77 -5.39
C SER A 39 -14.70 4.52 -4.00
N LEU A 40 -15.52 4.74 -2.97
CA LEU A 40 -15.16 4.51 -1.57
C LEU A 40 -14.63 3.07 -1.38
N PHE A 41 -13.56 2.92 -0.59
CA PHE A 41 -12.86 1.67 -0.30
C PHE A 41 -12.29 0.95 -1.54
N ASP A 42 -12.11 1.65 -2.65
CA ASP A 42 -11.51 1.11 -3.86
C ASP A 42 -10.14 1.75 -4.13
N GLY A 43 -9.08 0.93 -4.10
CA GLY A 43 -7.71 1.34 -4.39
C GLY A 43 -7.29 1.17 -5.86
N HIS A 44 -8.17 0.67 -6.74
CA HIS A 44 -7.87 0.43 -8.16
C HIS A 44 -7.95 1.72 -8.97
N ASP A 45 -6.89 2.49 -8.98
CA ASP A 45 -6.84 3.81 -9.62
C ASP A 45 -6.21 3.83 -11.02
N ALA A 46 -5.63 2.73 -11.50
CA ALA A 46 -4.91 2.70 -12.77
C ALA A 46 -5.78 3.13 -13.97
N SER A 47 -7.01 2.64 -14.04
CA SER A 47 -7.95 2.95 -15.15
C SER A 47 -8.34 4.41 -15.15
N ILE A 48 -8.77 4.94 -14.01
CA ILE A 48 -9.18 6.35 -13.92
C ILE A 48 -8.00 7.30 -14.16
N ASN A 49 -6.79 6.91 -13.81
CA ASN A 49 -5.56 7.66 -14.10
C ASN A 49 -5.26 7.74 -15.60
N ILE A 50 -5.58 6.70 -16.37
CA ILE A 50 -5.45 6.73 -17.83
C ILE A 50 -6.54 7.64 -18.42
N MET A 51 -7.80 7.48 -18.02
CA MET A 51 -8.93 8.27 -18.50
C MET A 51 -8.75 9.76 -18.26
N ARG A 52 -8.32 10.16 -17.05
CA ARG A 52 -8.05 11.57 -16.75
C ARG A 52 -6.97 12.19 -17.65
N ARG A 53 -5.94 11.40 -18.04
CA ARG A 53 -4.90 11.89 -18.96
C ARG A 53 -5.43 12.11 -20.36
N ILE A 54 -6.36 11.26 -20.81
CA ILE A 54 -7.01 11.42 -22.12
C ILE A 54 -7.93 12.65 -22.07
N LEU A 55 -8.79 12.81 -21.04
CA LEU A 55 -9.60 14.00 -20.82
C LEU A 55 -8.75 15.28 -20.90
N GLN A 56 -7.65 15.32 -20.17
CA GLN A 56 -6.74 16.46 -20.17
C GLN A 56 -6.08 16.71 -21.54
N SER A 57 -5.80 15.65 -22.33
CA SER A 57 -5.25 15.80 -23.67
C SER A 57 -6.24 16.36 -24.70
N LEU A 58 -7.53 16.23 -24.42
CA LEU A 58 -8.65 16.75 -25.22
C LEU A 58 -9.12 18.15 -24.77
N GLY A 59 -8.35 18.85 -23.92
CA GLY A 59 -8.63 20.24 -23.54
C GLY A 59 -9.52 20.40 -22.29
N VAL A 60 -9.80 19.33 -21.56
CA VAL A 60 -10.66 19.35 -20.37
C VAL A 60 -9.87 19.80 -19.13
N GLU A 61 -10.50 20.57 -18.25
CA GLU A 61 -10.02 20.85 -16.89
C GLU A 61 -10.46 19.70 -15.96
N VAL A 62 -9.48 18.91 -15.47
CA VAL A 62 -9.76 17.70 -14.70
C VAL A 62 -9.41 17.90 -13.25
N ILE A 63 -10.40 17.79 -12.37
CA ILE A 63 -10.25 17.75 -10.93
C ILE A 63 -10.13 16.29 -10.52
N HIS A 64 -8.94 15.86 -10.12
CA HIS A 64 -8.67 14.47 -9.77
C HIS A 64 -8.65 14.28 -8.26
N LEU A 65 -9.55 13.41 -7.75
CA LEU A 65 -9.68 13.14 -6.31
C LEU A 65 -8.96 11.86 -5.87
N ALA A 66 -8.29 11.16 -6.78
CA ALA A 66 -7.65 9.86 -6.59
C ALA A 66 -8.64 8.72 -6.27
N HIS A 67 -8.30 7.88 -5.29
CA HIS A 67 -9.04 6.68 -4.89
C HIS A 67 -9.68 6.85 -3.51
N ASN A 68 -10.55 5.91 -3.16
CA ASN A 68 -11.17 5.84 -1.83
C ASN A 68 -11.97 7.11 -1.49
N ARG A 69 -12.94 7.48 -2.35
CA ARG A 69 -13.75 8.69 -2.16
C ARG A 69 -15.20 8.36 -1.85
N SER A 70 -15.71 8.92 -0.76
CA SER A 70 -17.13 8.86 -0.41
C SER A 70 -17.96 9.67 -1.40
N VAL A 71 -19.25 9.36 -1.46
CA VAL A 71 -20.19 10.13 -2.30
C VAL A 71 -20.24 11.59 -1.88
N ALA A 72 -20.25 11.87 -0.58
CA ALA A 72 -20.25 13.22 -0.06
C ALA A 72 -19.02 14.04 -0.54
N GLU A 73 -17.80 13.45 -0.50
CA GLU A 73 -16.60 14.13 -0.98
C GLU A 73 -16.65 14.40 -2.49
N VAL A 74 -17.17 13.45 -3.28
CA VAL A 74 -17.29 13.60 -4.75
C VAL A 74 -18.28 14.67 -5.10
N VAL A 75 -19.47 14.67 -4.47
CA VAL A 75 -20.54 15.65 -4.76
C VAL A 75 -20.14 17.03 -4.25
N GLN A 76 -19.57 17.15 -3.03
CA GLN A 76 -19.07 18.43 -2.53
C GLN A 76 -18.02 19.03 -3.48
N ALA A 77 -17.08 18.22 -3.96
CA ALA A 77 -16.09 18.68 -4.93
C ALA A 77 -16.75 19.08 -6.25
N ALA A 78 -17.73 18.34 -6.74
CA ALA A 78 -18.43 18.64 -7.99
C ALA A 78 -19.19 19.97 -7.93
N LEU A 79 -19.84 20.26 -6.80
CA LEU A 79 -20.56 21.51 -6.56
C LEU A 79 -19.58 22.69 -6.43
N GLN A 80 -18.52 22.55 -5.63
CA GLN A 80 -17.53 23.60 -5.42
C GLN A 80 -16.69 23.91 -6.66
N GLU A 81 -16.50 22.93 -7.54
CA GLU A 81 -15.76 23.10 -8.81
C GLU A 81 -16.67 23.40 -10.00
N ASP A 82 -18.00 23.43 -9.83
CA ASP A 82 -19.00 23.70 -10.90
C ASP A 82 -18.71 22.87 -12.15
N VAL A 83 -18.67 21.53 -11.99
CA VAL A 83 -18.29 20.61 -13.07
C VAL A 83 -19.50 20.24 -13.94
N GLN A 84 -19.25 19.81 -15.17
CA GLN A 84 -20.27 19.32 -16.08
C GLN A 84 -20.38 17.80 -16.04
N GLY A 85 -19.33 17.11 -15.58
CA GLY A 85 -19.32 15.65 -15.50
C GLY A 85 -18.50 15.08 -14.34
N ILE A 86 -18.95 13.92 -13.86
CA ILE A 86 -18.27 13.11 -12.85
C ILE A 86 -17.95 11.77 -13.49
N ALA A 87 -16.68 11.41 -13.58
CA ALA A 87 -16.21 10.14 -14.13
C ALA A 87 -15.58 9.29 -13.05
N LEU A 88 -16.14 8.10 -12.80
CA LEU A 88 -15.77 7.24 -11.68
C LEU A 88 -15.36 5.85 -12.13
N SER A 89 -14.37 5.29 -11.45
CA SER A 89 -14.08 3.86 -11.52
C SER A 89 -14.55 3.14 -10.25
N SER A 90 -15.10 1.93 -10.42
CA SER A 90 -15.50 1.08 -9.31
C SER A 90 -15.24 -0.38 -9.64
N TYR A 91 -14.23 -0.96 -9.01
CA TYR A 91 -13.85 -2.39 -9.13
C TYR A 91 -14.22 -3.20 -7.88
N GLN A 92 -14.87 -2.55 -6.90
CA GLN A 92 -15.35 -3.16 -5.66
C GLN A 92 -16.87 -3.33 -5.73
N GLY A 93 -17.42 -4.31 -5.01
CA GLY A 93 -18.87 -4.46 -4.85
C GLY A 93 -19.51 -3.23 -4.20
N GLY A 94 -20.87 -3.13 -4.25
CA GLY A 94 -21.61 -2.00 -3.73
C GLY A 94 -21.60 -0.77 -4.65
N HIS A 95 -21.28 -0.98 -5.93
CA HIS A 95 -21.28 0.10 -6.93
C HIS A 95 -22.68 0.60 -7.29
N VAL A 96 -23.71 -0.25 -7.24
CA VAL A 96 -25.10 0.14 -7.55
C VAL A 96 -25.58 1.19 -6.56
N GLU A 97 -25.44 0.93 -5.26
CA GLU A 97 -25.78 1.85 -4.18
C GLU A 97 -24.97 3.14 -4.27
N TYR A 98 -23.68 3.03 -4.58
CA TYR A 98 -22.79 4.17 -4.70
C TYR A 98 -23.20 5.12 -5.80
N PHE A 99 -23.45 4.62 -7.02
CA PHE A 99 -23.86 5.46 -8.15
C PHE A 99 -25.25 6.06 -7.97
N LYS A 100 -26.22 5.30 -7.44
CA LYS A 100 -27.56 5.82 -7.14
C LYS A 100 -27.50 6.95 -6.11
N TYR A 101 -26.70 6.77 -5.06
CA TYR A 101 -26.55 7.78 -4.02
C TYR A 101 -25.93 9.09 -4.54
N ILE A 102 -24.99 9.02 -5.51
CA ILE A 102 -24.48 10.23 -6.18
C ILE A 102 -25.62 10.96 -6.90
N VAL A 103 -26.45 10.24 -7.68
CA VAL A 103 -27.57 10.83 -8.38
C VAL A 103 -28.55 11.48 -7.42
N ASP A 104 -28.85 10.83 -6.29
CA ASP A 104 -29.77 11.36 -5.28
C ASP A 104 -29.19 12.63 -4.63
N MET A 105 -27.94 12.63 -4.21
CA MET A 105 -27.29 13.82 -3.64
C MET A 105 -27.21 14.98 -4.62
N LEU A 106 -26.94 14.72 -5.90
CA LEU A 106 -26.96 15.79 -6.91
C LEU A 106 -28.36 16.40 -7.07
N LYS A 107 -29.43 15.59 -6.99
CA LYS A 107 -30.84 16.08 -7.01
C LYS A 107 -31.14 16.93 -5.76
N GLU A 108 -30.74 16.45 -4.58
CA GLU A 108 -30.93 17.20 -3.33
C GLU A 108 -30.32 18.60 -3.37
N HIS A 109 -29.22 18.75 -4.06
CA HIS A 109 -28.52 20.03 -4.24
C HIS A 109 -28.94 20.82 -5.50
N GLY A 110 -29.95 20.37 -6.25
CA GLY A 110 -30.40 21.03 -7.49
C GLY A 110 -29.32 21.02 -8.59
N ALA A 111 -28.48 20.01 -8.62
CA ALA A 111 -27.36 19.86 -9.54
C ALA A 111 -27.53 18.71 -10.55
N GLU A 112 -28.76 18.39 -10.92
CA GLU A 112 -29.16 17.31 -11.84
C GLU A 112 -28.57 17.43 -13.26
N HIS A 113 -28.08 18.60 -13.63
CA HIS A 113 -27.39 18.83 -14.89
C HIS A 113 -25.97 18.24 -14.93
N ILE A 114 -25.36 17.93 -13.79
CA ILE A 114 -24.04 17.27 -13.72
C ILE A 114 -24.21 15.81 -14.13
N ARG A 115 -23.53 15.41 -15.21
CA ARG A 115 -23.63 14.06 -15.77
C ARG A 115 -22.73 13.09 -15.04
N VAL A 116 -23.25 11.91 -14.68
CA VAL A 116 -22.50 10.87 -13.96
C VAL A 116 -22.13 9.75 -14.93
N PHE A 117 -20.83 9.48 -15.02
CA PHE A 117 -20.25 8.43 -15.86
C PHE A 117 -19.50 7.44 -14.99
N GLY A 118 -19.50 6.17 -15.38
CA GLY A 118 -18.78 5.16 -14.63
C GLY A 118 -18.20 4.04 -15.48
N GLY A 119 -17.35 3.25 -14.84
CA GLY A 119 -16.82 1.99 -15.37
C GLY A 119 -16.18 1.17 -14.25
N GLY A 120 -16.11 -0.15 -14.43
CA GLY A 120 -15.55 -1.06 -13.43
C GLY A 120 -15.09 -2.37 -14.08
N GLY A 121 -14.73 -2.32 -15.36
CA GLY A 121 -14.37 -3.54 -16.09
C GLY A 121 -15.54 -4.52 -16.12
N GLY A 122 -15.28 -5.80 -15.88
CA GLY A 122 -16.31 -6.85 -15.82
C GLY A 122 -17.08 -6.96 -14.49
N VAL A 123 -16.75 -6.13 -13.50
CA VAL A 123 -17.37 -6.20 -12.16
C VAL A 123 -18.82 -5.68 -12.19
N ILE A 124 -19.10 -4.68 -13.01
CA ILE A 124 -20.47 -4.17 -13.21
C ILE A 124 -21.10 -4.98 -14.34
N ILE A 125 -22.09 -5.80 -14.00
CA ILE A 125 -22.72 -6.72 -14.96
C ILE A 125 -23.80 -6.01 -15.80
N PRO A 126 -24.17 -6.54 -16.99
CA PRO A 126 -25.11 -5.86 -17.89
C PRO A 126 -26.45 -5.45 -17.26
N SER A 127 -27.04 -6.30 -16.40
CA SER A 127 -28.31 -5.98 -15.73
C SER A 127 -28.18 -4.80 -14.75
N GLU A 128 -27.05 -4.66 -14.08
CA GLU A 128 -26.76 -3.52 -13.21
C GLU A 128 -26.51 -2.24 -14.02
N ILE A 129 -25.89 -2.36 -15.20
CA ILE A 129 -25.72 -1.23 -16.13
C ILE A 129 -27.11 -0.69 -16.57
N GLU A 130 -28.03 -1.58 -16.94
CA GLU A 130 -29.40 -1.21 -17.32
C GLU A 130 -30.15 -0.55 -16.15
N GLU A 131 -30.00 -1.09 -14.94
CA GLU A 131 -30.58 -0.53 -13.72
C GLU A 131 -30.05 0.88 -13.44
N LEU A 132 -28.73 1.08 -13.50
CA LEU A 132 -28.09 2.37 -13.25
C LEU A 132 -28.48 3.43 -14.30
N HIS A 133 -28.52 3.05 -15.59
CA HIS A 133 -28.98 3.97 -16.65
C HIS A 133 -30.43 4.38 -16.42
N SER A 134 -31.31 3.45 -16.02
CA SER A 134 -32.73 3.76 -15.75
C SER A 134 -32.91 4.66 -14.53
N TYR A 135 -31.95 4.64 -13.57
CA TYR A 135 -31.98 5.44 -12.36
C TYR A 135 -31.55 6.90 -12.58
N GLY A 136 -30.75 7.15 -13.62
CA GLY A 136 -30.27 8.50 -13.95
C GLY A 136 -28.76 8.64 -14.07
N VAL A 137 -28.01 7.53 -14.03
CA VAL A 137 -26.59 7.53 -14.42
C VAL A 137 -26.51 7.69 -15.93
N GLU A 138 -25.75 8.66 -16.42
CA GLU A 138 -25.70 8.99 -17.85
C GLU A 138 -25.13 7.83 -18.67
N ARG A 139 -24.02 7.23 -18.26
CA ARG A 139 -23.47 6.05 -18.91
C ARG A 139 -22.46 5.31 -18.02
N ILE A 140 -22.59 3.97 -18.00
CA ILE A 140 -21.56 3.04 -17.51
C ILE A 140 -20.90 2.38 -18.72
N TYR A 141 -19.58 2.50 -18.84
CA TYR A 141 -18.80 1.90 -19.92
C TYR A 141 -18.38 0.49 -19.57
N SER A 142 -18.85 -0.46 -20.38
CA SER A 142 -18.50 -1.87 -20.28
C SER A 142 -17.15 -2.16 -20.97
N PRO A 143 -16.53 -3.34 -20.73
CA PRO A 143 -15.38 -3.81 -21.52
C PRO A 143 -15.64 -3.87 -23.02
N GLN A 144 -16.89 -4.14 -23.43
CA GLN A 144 -17.29 -4.19 -24.83
C GLN A 144 -17.27 -2.79 -25.46
N ASP A 145 -17.78 -1.76 -24.75
CA ASP A 145 -17.65 -0.37 -25.21
C ASP A 145 -16.18 0.01 -25.43
N GLY A 146 -15.28 -0.46 -24.54
CA GLY A 146 -13.85 -0.25 -24.69
C GLY A 146 -13.25 -0.91 -25.93
N MET A 147 -13.78 -2.05 -26.35
CA MET A 147 -13.34 -2.74 -27.58
C MET A 147 -13.90 -2.04 -28.84
N GLU A 148 -15.12 -1.56 -28.80
CA GLU A 148 -15.81 -0.94 -29.93
C GLU A 148 -15.39 0.51 -30.17
N LEU A 149 -15.34 1.32 -29.12
CA LEU A 149 -15.04 2.76 -29.19
C LEU A 149 -13.55 3.08 -29.01
N GLY A 150 -12.83 2.20 -28.34
CA GLY A 150 -11.51 2.51 -27.83
C GLY A 150 -11.55 3.57 -26.72
N LEU A 151 -10.42 3.72 -26.01
CA LEU A 151 -10.35 4.64 -24.85
C LEU A 151 -10.63 6.10 -25.22
N VAL A 152 -10.14 6.56 -26.37
CA VAL A 152 -10.34 7.95 -26.84
C VAL A 152 -11.80 8.15 -27.25
N GLY A 153 -12.41 7.18 -27.94
CA GLY A 153 -13.81 7.27 -28.34
C GLY A 153 -14.77 7.28 -27.16
N MET A 154 -14.49 6.50 -26.09
CA MET A 154 -15.27 6.54 -24.86
C MET A 154 -15.24 7.94 -24.22
N ILE A 155 -14.05 8.56 -24.16
CA ILE A 155 -13.93 9.93 -23.62
C ILE A 155 -14.64 10.94 -24.51
N GLN A 156 -14.55 10.81 -25.83
CA GLN A 156 -15.27 11.72 -26.73
C GLN A 156 -16.79 11.62 -26.53
N ASP A 157 -17.33 10.40 -26.38
CA ASP A 157 -18.76 10.19 -26.06
C ASP A 157 -19.16 10.86 -24.73
N MET A 158 -18.29 10.82 -23.71
CA MET A 158 -18.52 11.57 -22.46
C MET A 158 -18.63 13.08 -22.68
N LEU A 159 -17.70 13.63 -23.47
CA LEU A 159 -17.66 15.08 -23.74
C LEU A 159 -18.88 15.53 -24.55
N ASP A 160 -19.27 14.77 -25.56
CA ASP A 160 -20.44 15.08 -26.41
C ASP A 160 -21.75 15.09 -25.61
N ARG A 161 -21.87 14.25 -24.57
CA ARG A 161 -23.02 14.21 -23.64
C ARG A 161 -23.09 15.38 -22.66
N CYS A 162 -21.94 16.05 -22.41
CA CYS A 162 -21.84 17.19 -21.50
C CYS A 162 -22.00 18.56 -22.17
N ASN A 163 -22.19 18.62 -23.49
CA ASN A 163 -22.32 19.87 -24.24
C ASN A 163 -23.67 20.53 -23.98
N GLY A 164 -23.71 21.56 -23.16
CA GLY A 164 -24.88 22.38 -22.85
C GLY A 164 -24.60 23.33 -21.70
N ALA A 165 -24.03 24.52 -21.98
CA ALA A 165 -23.72 25.49 -20.93
C ALA A 165 -25.02 26.05 -20.33
N GLN A 166 -25.20 25.99 -19.02
CA GLN A 166 -26.21 26.76 -18.30
C GLN A 166 -25.71 28.18 -18.09
N ILE A 167 -26.52 29.18 -18.52
CA ILE A 167 -26.28 30.59 -18.22
C ILE A 167 -26.81 30.84 -16.81
N VAL A 168 -25.91 31.31 -15.93
CA VAL A 168 -26.22 31.65 -14.54
C VAL A 168 -26.84 33.05 -14.47
N ASP A 169 -28.00 33.18 -13.87
CA ASP A 169 -28.59 34.49 -13.53
C ASP A 169 -27.91 35.01 -12.25
N VAL A 170 -27.01 35.95 -12.42
CA VAL A 170 -26.21 36.56 -11.35
C VAL A 170 -27.00 37.58 -10.52
N GLN A 171 -28.22 37.98 -10.95
CA GLN A 171 -28.96 39.06 -10.25
C GLN A 171 -29.49 38.66 -8.88
N ASN A 172 -29.74 37.36 -8.67
CA ASN A 172 -30.18 36.80 -7.38
C ASN A 172 -29.01 36.33 -6.50
N ALA A 173 -27.82 36.51 -6.94
CA ALA A 173 -26.60 35.85 -6.54
C ALA A 173 -25.97 36.27 -5.20
N LEU A 174 -26.27 37.47 -4.76
CA LEU A 174 -25.70 38.04 -3.55
C LEU A 174 -26.65 37.98 -2.37
N SER A 175 -27.78 37.29 -2.49
CA SER A 175 -28.78 37.21 -1.44
C SER A 175 -28.57 36.16 -0.39
N ASP A 176 -27.75 35.13 -0.68
CA ASP A 176 -27.40 34.08 0.28
C ASP A 176 -25.87 33.90 0.36
N ALA A 177 -25.30 34.47 1.40
CA ALA A 177 -23.85 34.42 1.65
C ALA A 177 -23.33 33.05 2.12
N ASP A 178 -24.19 32.06 2.25
CA ASP A 178 -23.85 30.69 2.67
C ASP A 178 -24.01 29.67 1.54
N ASP A 179 -24.51 30.05 0.36
CA ASP A 179 -24.62 29.17 -0.81
C ASP A 179 -23.29 29.05 -1.57
N TYR A 180 -22.47 28.08 -1.17
CA TYR A 180 -21.17 27.81 -1.81
C TYR A 180 -21.30 27.26 -3.25
N TYR A 181 -22.42 26.62 -3.60
CA TYR A 181 -22.64 26.16 -4.96
C TYR A 181 -22.90 27.35 -5.89
N PHE A 182 -23.63 28.33 -5.38
CA PHE A 182 -23.82 29.58 -6.11
C PHE A 182 -22.47 30.33 -6.27
N LEU A 183 -21.63 30.41 -5.20
CA LEU A 183 -20.31 31.02 -5.29
C LEU A 183 -19.47 30.35 -6.41
N SER A 184 -19.52 29.01 -6.53
CA SER A 184 -18.75 28.31 -7.57
C SER A 184 -19.19 28.69 -8.98
N LYS A 185 -20.50 28.83 -9.22
CA LYS A 185 -21.06 29.32 -10.53
C LYS A 185 -20.65 30.76 -10.80
N LEU A 186 -20.63 31.60 -9.77
CA LEU A 186 -20.18 32.98 -9.91
C LEU A 186 -18.70 33.05 -10.29
N ILE A 187 -17.84 32.23 -9.68
CA ILE A 187 -16.44 32.16 -10.06
C ILE A 187 -16.29 31.66 -11.50
N THR A 188 -17.04 30.64 -11.92
CA THR A 188 -17.05 30.17 -13.32
C THR A 188 -17.45 31.28 -14.30
N ALA A 189 -18.45 32.09 -13.97
CA ALA A 189 -18.88 33.21 -14.80
C ALA A 189 -17.78 34.31 -14.90
N ILE A 190 -17.06 34.59 -13.82
CA ILE A 190 -15.88 35.49 -13.82
C ILE A 190 -14.75 34.91 -14.67
N GLU A 191 -14.40 33.64 -14.48
CA GLU A 191 -13.35 32.95 -15.26
C GLU A 191 -13.65 32.93 -16.76
N SER A 192 -14.94 32.77 -17.12
CA SER A 192 -15.43 32.71 -18.51
C SER A 192 -15.70 34.08 -19.13
N GLN A 193 -15.55 35.17 -18.35
CA GLN A 193 -15.83 36.54 -18.77
C GLN A 193 -17.27 36.72 -19.32
N THR A 194 -18.23 36.00 -18.76
CA THR A 194 -19.63 36.06 -19.17
C THR A 194 -20.44 37.13 -18.42
N LEU A 195 -19.85 37.71 -17.35
CA LEU A 195 -20.45 38.80 -16.58
C LEU A 195 -20.24 40.14 -17.27
N ASP A 196 -21.27 41.01 -17.28
CA ASP A 196 -21.12 42.37 -17.73
C ASP A 196 -20.41 43.26 -16.71
N GLU A 197 -19.96 44.45 -17.12
CA GLU A 197 -19.25 45.42 -16.25
C GLU A 197 -20.10 45.87 -15.07
N ALA A 198 -21.44 45.91 -15.21
CA ALA A 198 -22.36 46.32 -14.16
C ALA A 198 -22.44 45.24 -13.04
N ALA A 199 -22.49 43.99 -13.42
CA ALA A 199 -22.45 42.86 -12.47
C ALA A 199 -21.08 42.81 -11.71
N LEU A 200 -19.98 42.96 -12.42
CA LEU A 200 -18.64 43.01 -11.81
C LEU A 200 -18.50 44.20 -10.86
N ALA A 201 -19.05 45.39 -11.23
CA ALA A 201 -19.06 46.55 -10.34
C ALA A 201 -19.88 46.32 -9.06
N LYS A 202 -21.03 45.62 -9.15
CA LYS A 202 -21.82 45.23 -7.98
C LYS A 202 -21.06 44.30 -7.04
N ILE A 203 -20.38 43.29 -7.58
CA ILE A 203 -19.55 42.35 -6.80
C ILE A 203 -18.45 43.10 -6.06
N LYS A 204 -17.75 44.02 -6.72
CA LYS A 204 -16.69 44.84 -6.12
C LYS A 204 -17.23 45.80 -5.05
N LEU A 205 -18.40 46.38 -5.25
CA LEU A 205 -19.03 47.31 -4.31
C LEU A 205 -19.55 46.58 -3.07
N ALA A 206 -20.09 45.36 -3.22
CA ALA A 206 -20.57 44.56 -2.11
C ALA A 206 -19.42 43.95 -1.28
N SER A 207 -18.22 43.83 -1.84
CA SER A 207 -17.03 43.30 -1.19
C SER A 207 -16.49 44.24 -0.10
N THR A 208 -17.27 44.48 0.95
CA THR A 208 -16.93 45.38 2.07
C THR A 208 -16.40 44.62 3.31
N THR A 209 -16.35 43.29 3.25
CA THR A 209 -15.95 42.48 4.42
C THR A 209 -14.46 42.57 4.71
N ALA A 210 -14.16 42.59 6.01
CA ALA A 210 -12.78 42.63 6.54
C ALA A 210 -12.03 41.28 6.47
N THR A 211 -12.44 40.36 5.60
CA THR A 211 -11.82 39.01 5.52
C THR A 211 -10.39 39.11 4.99
N PRO A 212 -9.39 38.63 5.76
CA PRO A 212 -7.99 38.62 5.35
C PRO A 212 -7.72 37.59 4.25
N VAL A 213 -6.75 37.91 3.38
CA VAL A 213 -6.31 37.02 2.30
C VAL A 213 -4.85 36.64 2.54
N LEU A 214 -4.59 35.33 2.71
CA LEU A 214 -3.27 34.75 2.85
C LEU A 214 -2.81 34.19 1.50
N GLY A 215 -1.68 34.66 0.97
CA GLY A 215 -1.02 34.08 -0.21
C GLY A 215 0.02 33.06 0.22
N ILE A 216 -0.07 31.84 -0.35
CA ILE A 216 0.96 30.79 -0.17
C ILE A 216 1.62 30.55 -1.50
N THR A 217 2.91 30.89 -1.58
CA THR A 217 3.71 30.74 -2.80
C THR A 217 5.03 30.04 -2.50
N GLY A 218 5.80 29.71 -3.52
CA GLY A 218 7.09 29.04 -3.33
C GLY A 218 7.45 28.07 -4.45
N THR A 219 8.61 27.46 -4.35
CA THR A 219 9.18 26.62 -5.41
C THR A 219 8.34 25.39 -5.75
N GLY A 220 8.42 24.95 -7.00
CA GLY A 220 7.77 23.73 -7.44
C GLY A 220 8.25 22.52 -6.63
N GLY A 221 7.29 21.72 -6.16
CA GLY A 221 7.58 20.54 -5.32
C GLY A 221 8.02 20.85 -3.89
N ALA A 222 7.92 22.09 -3.41
CA ALA A 222 8.22 22.44 -2.02
C ALA A 222 7.21 21.85 -1.01
N GLY A 223 6.05 21.38 -1.48
CA GLY A 223 5.00 20.81 -0.61
C GLY A 223 4.05 21.85 -0.05
N LYS A 224 3.77 22.90 -0.83
CA LYS A 224 2.81 23.97 -0.49
C LYS A 224 1.45 23.40 -0.12
N SER A 225 0.82 22.61 -1.00
CA SER A 225 -0.52 22.06 -0.79
C SER A 225 -0.60 21.18 0.45
N SER A 226 0.45 20.40 0.75
CA SER A 226 0.52 19.62 1.99
C SER A 226 0.66 20.51 3.23
N LEU A 227 1.40 21.60 3.13
CA LEU A 227 1.52 22.57 4.22
C LEU A 227 0.21 23.35 4.39
N THR A 228 -0.44 23.73 3.31
CA THR A 228 -1.76 24.39 3.31
C THR A 228 -2.79 23.50 4.01
N ASP A 229 -2.84 22.21 3.68
CA ASP A 229 -3.74 21.22 4.32
C ASP A 229 -3.48 21.12 5.82
N GLU A 230 -2.22 21.01 6.22
CA GLU A 230 -1.81 20.96 7.63
C GLU A 230 -2.15 22.25 8.42
N ILE A 231 -2.06 23.39 7.77
CA ILE A 231 -2.45 24.69 8.37
C ILE A 231 -3.98 24.77 8.51
N ILE A 232 -4.75 24.41 7.47
CA ILE A 232 -6.22 24.35 7.52
C ILE A 232 -6.66 23.41 8.65
N ARG A 233 -6.03 22.25 8.78
CA ARG A 233 -6.32 21.29 9.84
C ARG A 233 -6.12 21.91 11.23
N ARG A 234 -5.07 22.71 11.44
CA ARG A 234 -4.84 23.40 12.71
C ARG A 234 -5.90 24.46 12.97
N PHE A 235 -6.28 25.23 11.98
CA PHE A 235 -7.39 26.18 12.11
C PHE A 235 -8.70 25.48 12.49
N ARG A 236 -9.03 24.37 11.84
CA ARG A 236 -10.20 23.56 12.16
C ARG A 236 -10.17 23.02 13.58
N ASN A 237 -9.06 22.39 13.97
CA ASN A 237 -8.88 21.87 15.33
C ASN A 237 -8.93 22.97 16.39
N ASP A 238 -8.34 24.11 16.09
CA ASP A 238 -8.28 25.26 17.01
C ASP A 238 -9.65 25.90 17.24
N SER A 239 -10.49 25.91 16.22
CA SER A 239 -11.86 26.45 16.25
C SER A 239 -12.95 25.40 16.54
N GLU A 240 -12.59 24.10 16.72
CA GLU A 240 -13.57 23.01 16.82
C GLU A 240 -14.50 22.97 15.58
N ASP A 241 -13.91 23.07 14.40
CA ASP A 241 -14.59 23.13 13.09
C ASP A 241 -15.56 24.32 12.88
N GLN A 242 -15.44 25.40 13.65
CA GLN A 242 -16.31 26.57 13.48
C GLN A 242 -15.76 27.56 12.43
N VAL A 243 -14.46 27.56 12.14
CA VAL A 243 -13.84 28.50 11.19
C VAL A 243 -14.28 28.22 9.75
N ARG A 244 -14.58 29.30 9.03
CA ARG A 244 -14.96 29.25 7.62
C ARG A 244 -13.81 29.72 6.75
N ILE A 245 -13.26 28.82 5.94
CA ILE A 245 -12.08 29.10 5.11
C ILE A 245 -12.41 28.87 3.63
N ALA A 246 -12.06 29.84 2.77
CA ALA A 246 -12.06 29.66 1.33
C ALA A 246 -10.62 29.41 0.84
N VAL A 247 -10.42 28.37 0.05
CA VAL A 247 -9.14 28.02 -0.56
C VAL A 247 -9.24 28.17 -2.07
N LEU A 248 -8.41 29.02 -2.63
CA LEU A 248 -8.28 29.26 -4.07
C LEU A 248 -6.94 28.68 -4.52
N ALA A 249 -6.95 27.49 -5.12
CA ALA A 249 -5.75 26.83 -5.61
C ALA A 249 -5.54 27.11 -7.11
N ILE A 250 -4.41 27.72 -7.47
CA ILE A 250 -4.10 28.08 -8.84
C ILE A 250 -3.23 27.00 -9.47
N ASP A 251 -3.70 26.37 -10.55
CA ASP A 251 -3.00 25.34 -11.31
C ASP A 251 -2.67 25.78 -12.75
N PRO A 252 -1.52 25.35 -13.31
CA PRO A 252 -1.12 25.76 -14.65
C PRO A 252 -1.87 25.02 -15.75
N THR A 253 -2.34 25.76 -16.75
CA THR A 253 -2.93 25.21 -17.97
C THR A 253 -1.84 24.72 -18.93
N ARG A 254 -2.03 23.58 -19.58
CA ARG A 254 -1.12 23.05 -20.60
C ARG A 254 -1.18 23.89 -21.88
N ARG A 255 -0.10 24.55 -22.23
CA ARG A 255 -0.05 25.41 -23.43
C ARG A 255 -0.39 24.68 -24.73
N LYS A 256 -0.08 23.36 -24.85
CA LYS A 256 -0.29 22.58 -26.07
C LYS A 256 -1.75 22.14 -26.28
N THR A 257 -2.48 21.84 -25.22
CA THR A 257 -3.82 21.22 -25.30
C THR A 257 -4.93 22.08 -24.74
N GLY A 258 -4.60 23.15 -24.01
CA GLY A 258 -5.61 23.97 -23.30
C GLY A 258 -6.20 23.32 -22.05
N GLY A 259 -6.00 22.02 -21.85
CA GLY A 259 -6.48 21.30 -20.66
C GLY A 259 -5.63 21.55 -19.42
N ALA A 260 -6.20 21.35 -18.25
CA ALA A 260 -5.51 21.47 -16.97
C ALA A 260 -5.69 20.20 -16.11
N LEU A 261 -4.70 19.88 -15.28
CA LEU A 261 -4.88 19.02 -14.15
C LEU A 261 -4.98 19.90 -12.91
N LEU A 262 -6.16 19.99 -12.37
CA LEU A 262 -6.46 20.71 -11.14
C LEU A 262 -6.29 19.74 -9.98
N GLY A 263 -5.03 19.57 -9.56
CA GLY A 263 -4.61 18.39 -8.78
C GLY A 263 -4.39 18.65 -7.28
N ASP A 264 -4.61 19.85 -6.79
CA ASP A 264 -4.28 20.16 -5.39
C ASP A 264 -5.24 19.51 -4.39
N ARG A 265 -6.51 19.31 -4.77
CA ARG A 265 -7.49 18.56 -3.94
C ARG A 265 -7.03 17.16 -3.55
N ILE A 266 -6.27 16.48 -4.39
CA ILE A 266 -5.76 15.12 -4.11
C ILE A 266 -4.83 15.09 -2.89
N ARG A 267 -4.20 16.23 -2.57
CA ARG A 267 -3.21 16.38 -1.50
C ARG A 267 -3.80 16.96 -0.22
N MET A 268 -5.04 17.43 -0.27
CA MET A 268 -5.71 18.10 0.84
C MET A 268 -6.86 17.24 1.36
N ASN A 269 -6.76 16.82 2.61
CA ASN A 269 -7.81 16.04 3.28
C ASN A 269 -8.63 16.90 4.25
N SER A 270 -8.08 18.01 4.73
CA SER A 270 -8.74 18.92 5.67
C SER A 270 -9.83 19.79 5.05
N ILE A 271 -9.95 19.77 3.72
CA ILE A 271 -10.94 20.56 2.97
C ILE A 271 -12.35 19.94 2.94
N TYR A 272 -12.50 18.67 3.33
CA TYR A 272 -13.78 17.98 3.32
C TYR A 272 -14.53 18.24 4.63
N ALA A 273 -14.99 19.48 4.82
CA ALA A 273 -15.83 19.92 5.92
C ALA A 273 -16.83 20.95 5.40
N GLU A 274 -17.98 21.10 6.07
CA GLU A 274 -19.07 22.01 5.64
C GLU A 274 -18.61 23.46 5.59
N ASN A 275 -17.74 23.87 6.49
CA ASN A 275 -17.22 25.24 6.60
C ASN A 275 -16.02 25.54 5.71
N ILE A 276 -15.58 24.59 4.88
CA ILE A 276 -14.44 24.78 3.98
C ILE A 276 -14.91 24.79 2.52
N PHE A 277 -14.67 25.89 1.87
CA PHE A 277 -14.85 26.00 0.41
C PHE A 277 -13.50 25.90 -0.29
N MET A 278 -13.39 25.09 -1.33
CA MET A 278 -12.21 25.05 -2.18
C MET A 278 -12.59 25.17 -3.65
N ARG A 279 -11.85 25.99 -4.36
CA ARG A 279 -11.98 26.16 -5.82
C ARG A 279 -10.61 26.10 -6.48
N SER A 280 -10.48 25.24 -7.46
CA SER A 280 -9.31 25.16 -8.33
C SER A 280 -9.45 26.13 -9.49
N ILE A 281 -8.43 26.94 -9.75
CA ILE A 281 -8.43 27.98 -10.77
C ILE A 281 -7.32 27.68 -11.78
N ALA A 282 -7.68 27.59 -13.05
CA ALA A 282 -6.71 27.38 -14.14
C ALA A 282 -6.12 28.72 -14.63
N THR A 283 -4.82 28.75 -14.93
CA THR A 283 -4.17 29.99 -15.41
C THR A 283 -4.61 30.44 -16.83
N ARG A 284 -5.24 29.58 -17.62
CA ARG A 284 -5.86 29.83 -18.95
C ARG A 284 -5.12 30.84 -19.84
N GLY A 285 -3.81 30.63 -20.02
CA GLY A 285 -2.98 31.44 -20.92
C GLY A 285 -2.42 32.75 -20.33
N ALA A 286 -2.57 32.97 -19.01
CA ALA A 286 -1.87 34.05 -18.32
C ALA A 286 -0.35 33.93 -18.54
N VAL A 287 0.33 35.10 -18.71
CA VAL A 287 1.77 35.14 -18.90
C VAL A 287 2.54 34.85 -17.60
N GLY A 288 1.88 35.03 -16.44
CA GLY A 288 2.40 34.77 -15.09
C GLY A 288 1.78 33.58 -14.40
N GLU A 289 2.09 33.41 -13.12
CA GLU A 289 1.52 32.36 -12.26
C GLU A 289 0.10 32.69 -11.77
N VAL A 290 -0.36 33.92 -11.94
CA VAL A 290 -1.63 34.43 -11.42
C VAL A 290 -2.62 34.72 -12.55
N PRO A 291 -3.88 34.24 -12.47
CA PRO A 291 -4.91 34.58 -13.44
C PRO A 291 -5.25 36.09 -13.43
N GLN A 292 -5.57 36.64 -14.60
CA GLN A 292 -5.88 38.08 -14.74
C GLN A 292 -7.08 38.54 -13.91
N ASN A 293 -8.04 37.63 -13.67
CA ASN A 293 -9.30 37.91 -12.97
C ASN A 293 -9.26 37.52 -11.48
N LEU A 294 -8.07 37.29 -10.90
CA LEU A 294 -7.96 36.91 -9.48
C LEU A 294 -8.53 37.97 -8.53
N HIS A 295 -8.43 39.26 -8.85
CA HIS A 295 -9.02 40.33 -8.05
C HIS A 295 -10.53 40.25 -7.97
N GLU A 296 -11.20 39.98 -9.08
CA GLU A 296 -12.63 39.80 -9.20
C GLU A 296 -13.09 38.54 -8.42
N ILE A 297 -12.32 37.45 -8.53
CA ILE A 297 -12.60 36.20 -7.80
C ILE A 297 -12.49 36.42 -6.29
N ILE A 298 -11.43 37.05 -5.80
CA ILE A 298 -11.28 37.38 -4.39
C ILE A 298 -12.40 38.30 -3.91
N ALA A 299 -12.78 39.30 -4.72
CA ALA A 299 -13.90 40.17 -4.40
C ALA A 299 -15.22 39.41 -4.33
N ALA A 300 -15.47 38.43 -5.22
CA ALA A 300 -16.63 37.55 -5.15
C ALA A 300 -16.65 36.73 -3.88
N VAL A 301 -15.53 36.07 -3.52
CA VAL A 301 -15.41 35.27 -2.31
C VAL A 301 -15.62 36.10 -1.05
N ARG A 302 -15.16 37.33 -1.00
CA ARG A 302 -15.35 38.25 0.14
C ARG A 302 -16.83 38.60 0.41
N ASN A 303 -17.74 38.40 -0.53
CA ASN A 303 -19.18 38.58 -0.31
C ASN A 303 -19.83 37.41 0.45
N PHE A 304 -19.08 36.31 0.68
CA PHE A 304 -19.52 35.18 1.46
C PHE A 304 -18.86 35.21 2.84
N ASN A 305 -19.52 34.61 3.82
CA ASN A 305 -19.13 34.70 5.24
C ASN A 305 -17.90 33.87 5.57
N PHE A 306 -16.72 34.14 5.00
CA PHE A 306 -15.46 33.49 5.34
C PHE A 306 -14.64 34.29 6.35
N ASP A 307 -13.98 33.58 7.27
CA ASP A 307 -13.05 34.16 8.24
C ASP A 307 -11.64 34.35 7.65
N LEU A 308 -11.27 33.48 6.67
CA LEU A 308 -9.97 33.52 6.03
C LEU A 308 -10.10 33.08 4.55
N ILE A 309 -9.40 33.75 3.66
CA ILE A 309 -9.22 33.34 2.27
C ILE A 309 -7.74 32.97 2.08
N VAL A 310 -7.49 31.75 1.58
CA VAL A 310 -6.16 31.25 1.25
C VAL A 310 -6.01 31.16 -0.26
N VAL A 311 -4.97 31.77 -0.83
CA VAL A 311 -4.65 31.69 -2.25
C VAL A 311 -3.32 30.95 -2.42
N GLU A 312 -3.33 29.78 -3.02
CA GLU A 312 -2.12 28.99 -3.30
C GLU A 312 -1.70 29.14 -4.76
N THR A 313 -0.42 29.46 -5.02
CA THR A 313 0.13 29.57 -6.39
C THR A 313 0.75 28.26 -6.88
N PRO A 314 0.87 28.05 -8.21
CA PRO A 314 1.41 26.80 -8.77
C PRO A 314 2.90 26.56 -8.49
N GLY A 315 3.69 27.58 -8.20
CA GLY A 315 5.13 27.45 -7.89
C GLY A 315 5.99 27.10 -9.10
N ILE A 316 6.03 27.95 -10.10
CA ILE A 316 6.73 27.71 -11.37
C ILE A 316 8.14 28.34 -11.38
N GLY A 317 8.50 29.22 -10.44
CA GLY A 317 9.77 29.94 -10.48
C GLY A 317 10.44 30.25 -9.15
N GLN A 318 11.65 30.81 -9.19
CA GLN A 318 12.41 31.28 -8.04
C GLN A 318 12.08 32.72 -7.62
N GLY A 319 11.45 33.52 -8.48
CA GLY A 319 11.30 34.95 -8.35
C GLY A 319 9.87 35.47 -8.44
N ASP A 320 8.84 34.67 -8.15
CA ASP A 320 7.48 35.07 -8.40
C ASP A 320 6.82 35.74 -7.19
N ALA A 321 6.97 37.07 -7.15
CA ALA A 321 6.23 37.95 -6.23
C ALA A 321 4.85 38.37 -6.81
N GLY A 322 4.39 37.73 -7.90
CA GLY A 322 3.18 38.11 -8.62
C GLY A 322 1.90 38.01 -7.77
N ILE A 323 1.90 37.23 -6.69
CA ILE A 323 0.76 37.12 -5.78
C ILE A 323 0.64 38.29 -4.79
N VAL A 324 1.75 38.97 -4.47
CA VAL A 324 1.81 40.00 -3.44
C VAL A 324 0.76 41.10 -3.58
N PRO A 325 0.45 41.63 -4.79
CA PRO A 325 -0.58 42.66 -4.96
C PRO A 325 -2.01 42.21 -4.67
N TYR A 326 -2.26 40.92 -4.57
CA TYR A 326 -3.60 40.34 -4.42
C TYR A 326 -3.93 39.90 -2.99
N VAL A 327 -2.92 39.86 -2.11
CA VAL A 327 -3.05 39.27 -0.75
C VAL A 327 -2.69 40.28 0.32
N ASP A 328 -3.25 40.07 1.52
CA ASP A 328 -2.99 40.93 2.69
C ASP A 328 -1.75 40.47 3.47
N SER A 329 -1.46 39.17 3.43
CA SER A 329 -0.25 38.58 3.99
C SER A 329 0.26 37.45 3.09
N SER A 330 1.55 37.16 3.17
CA SER A 330 2.19 36.18 2.31
C SER A 330 3.12 35.22 3.05
N MET A 331 3.02 33.93 2.69
CA MET A 331 3.88 32.85 3.16
C MET A 331 4.69 32.30 1.99
N TYR A 332 6.01 32.27 2.14
CA TYR A 332 6.90 31.66 1.15
C TYR A 332 7.36 30.30 1.61
N VAL A 333 7.15 29.27 0.77
CA VAL A 333 7.48 27.87 1.07
C VAL A 333 8.60 27.40 0.15
N MET A 334 9.71 26.96 0.74
CA MET A 334 10.88 26.49 0.01
C MET A 334 11.41 25.17 0.59
N THR A 335 12.38 24.56 -0.08
CA THR A 335 13.09 23.38 0.43
C THR A 335 14.55 23.69 0.72
N PRO A 336 15.25 22.85 1.52
CA PRO A 336 16.66 23.08 1.88
C PRO A 336 17.61 23.29 0.67
N GLU A 337 17.32 22.68 -0.46
CA GLU A 337 18.14 22.77 -1.68
C GLU A 337 18.22 24.20 -2.25
N PHE A 338 17.20 25.02 -2.03
CA PHE A 338 17.16 26.41 -2.44
C PHE A 338 17.70 27.38 -1.39
N GLY A 339 18.09 26.89 -0.20
CA GLY A 339 18.61 27.68 0.91
C GLY A 339 20.11 28.03 0.81
N ALA A 340 20.79 27.69 -0.28
CA ALA A 340 22.20 28.03 -0.46
C ALA A 340 22.37 29.55 -0.71
N GLN A 341 23.33 30.17 -0.02
CA GLN A 341 23.52 31.62 0.02
C GLN A 341 23.55 32.29 -1.37
N SER A 342 24.17 31.67 -2.37
CA SER A 342 24.22 32.19 -3.75
C SER A 342 22.88 32.13 -4.52
N GLN A 343 21.89 31.35 -3.99
CA GLN A 343 20.56 31.25 -4.58
C GLN A 343 19.58 32.22 -3.91
N LEU A 344 19.80 32.54 -2.64
CA LEU A 344 18.88 33.37 -1.85
C LEU A 344 18.75 34.78 -2.38
N GLU A 345 19.84 35.35 -2.92
CA GLU A 345 19.84 36.68 -3.54
C GLU A 345 18.99 36.78 -4.84
N LYS A 346 18.54 35.63 -5.37
CA LYS A 346 17.72 35.57 -6.59
C LYS A 346 16.25 35.32 -6.29
N ILE A 347 15.87 35.22 -5.02
CA ILE A 347 14.51 34.91 -4.59
C ILE A 347 13.83 36.21 -4.15
N ASP A 348 13.15 36.89 -5.09
CA ASP A 348 12.46 38.15 -4.83
C ASP A 348 11.42 38.04 -3.70
N MET A 349 10.76 36.87 -3.53
CA MET A 349 9.78 36.66 -2.46
C MET A 349 10.34 36.80 -1.05
N LEU A 350 11.63 36.65 -0.82
CA LEU A 350 12.23 36.87 0.50
C LEU A 350 12.19 38.35 0.95
N ASP A 351 11.97 39.27 0.00
CA ASP A 351 11.79 40.72 0.30
C ASP A 351 10.38 41.05 0.76
N PHE A 352 9.39 40.27 0.31
CA PHE A 352 7.98 40.54 0.50
C PHE A 352 7.28 39.61 1.50
N ALA A 353 7.78 38.36 1.66
CA ALA A 353 7.11 37.35 2.47
C ALA A 353 7.06 37.77 3.95
N ASP A 354 5.85 37.70 4.54
CA ASP A 354 5.66 37.92 5.98
C ASP A 354 6.19 36.75 6.79
N LEU A 355 6.07 35.53 6.25
CA LEU A 355 6.51 34.28 6.85
C LEU A 355 7.25 33.42 5.83
N VAL A 356 8.35 32.79 6.23
CA VAL A 356 9.10 31.84 5.40
C VAL A 356 9.10 30.46 6.05
N VAL A 357 8.77 29.43 5.27
CA VAL A 357 8.77 28.02 5.74
C VAL A 357 9.70 27.18 4.87
N ILE A 358 10.71 26.59 5.50
CA ILE A 358 11.60 25.61 4.88
C ILE A 358 11.00 24.22 5.14
N ASN A 359 10.25 23.73 4.16
CA ASN A 359 9.61 22.43 4.23
C ASN A 359 10.57 21.31 3.83
N LYS A 360 10.21 20.04 4.12
CA LYS A 360 11.07 18.86 3.95
C LYS A 360 12.37 18.99 4.75
N PHE A 361 12.22 19.42 6.00
CA PHE A 361 13.33 19.71 6.90
C PHE A 361 14.14 18.46 7.31
N ASP A 362 13.64 17.27 7.00
CA ASP A 362 14.33 15.98 7.09
C ASP A 362 15.48 15.80 6.08
N ARG A 363 15.56 16.69 5.09
CA ARG A 363 16.62 16.63 4.08
C ARG A 363 17.96 17.19 4.57
N LYS A 364 19.03 16.66 3.98
CA LYS A 364 20.40 17.10 4.30
C LYS A 364 20.58 18.61 4.05
N GLY A 365 21.19 19.31 5.00
CA GLY A 365 21.46 20.74 4.89
C GLY A 365 20.34 21.65 5.37
N ALA A 366 19.24 21.11 5.93
CA ALA A 366 18.09 21.90 6.36
C ALA A 366 18.43 22.92 7.47
N ALA A 367 19.23 22.55 8.44
CA ALA A 367 19.66 23.47 9.52
C ALA A 367 20.55 24.62 8.99
N ASP A 368 21.41 24.34 8.01
CA ASP A 368 22.21 25.38 7.34
C ASP A 368 21.34 26.32 6.53
N ALA A 369 20.37 25.77 5.77
CA ALA A 369 19.40 26.54 5.01
C ALA A 369 18.58 27.46 5.93
N LEU A 370 18.09 26.97 7.07
CA LEU A 370 17.34 27.78 8.03
C LEU A 370 18.15 28.99 8.51
N ARG A 371 19.42 28.74 8.88
CA ARG A 371 20.32 29.80 9.34
C ARG A 371 20.58 30.84 8.23
N ASP A 372 20.84 30.39 7.00
CA ASP A 372 21.24 31.26 5.90
C ASP A 372 20.03 32.07 5.37
N VAL A 373 18.82 31.43 5.31
CA VAL A 373 17.57 32.11 4.99
C VAL A 373 17.22 33.16 6.05
N ALA A 374 17.33 32.82 7.35
CA ALA A 374 17.07 33.77 8.42
C ALA A 374 18.00 35.01 8.36
N LYS A 375 19.28 34.80 8.03
CA LYS A 375 20.22 35.92 7.79
C LYS A 375 19.86 36.75 6.57
N GLN A 376 19.38 36.12 5.50
CA GLN A 376 18.96 36.84 4.29
C GLN A 376 17.69 37.68 4.59
N VAL A 377 16.69 37.11 5.28
CA VAL A 377 15.51 37.85 5.71
C VAL A 377 15.88 39.02 6.64
N GLN A 378 16.87 38.83 7.54
CA GLN A 378 17.38 39.89 8.40
C GLN A 378 17.93 41.07 7.57
N ARG A 379 18.73 40.78 6.54
CA ARG A 379 19.30 41.78 5.61
C ARG A 379 18.22 42.53 4.84
N ASN A 380 17.28 41.73 4.25
CA ASN A 380 16.23 42.30 3.38
C ASN A 380 15.28 43.21 4.17
N ARG A 381 15.03 42.90 5.45
CA ARG A 381 14.20 43.72 6.34
C ARG A 381 14.95 44.78 7.13
N GLU A 382 16.29 44.90 6.94
CA GLU A 382 17.17 45.77 7.71
C GLU A 382 17.04 45.58 9.23
N ALA A 383 16.63 44.38 9.69
CA ALA A 383 16.28 44.08 11.08
C ALA A 383 17.53 43.72 11.90
N TRP A 384 18.50 44.65 11.96
CA TRP A 384 19.81 44.38 12.57
C TRP A 384 19.76 44.21 14.09
N ASP A 385 18.75 44.75 14.75
CA ASP A 385 18.54 44.64 16.18
C ASP A 385 17.86 43.31 16.60
N THR A 386 17.32 42.53 15.62
CA THR A 386 16.64 41.26 15.85
C THR A 386 17.58 40.11 15.53
N LYS A 387 17.68 39.13 16.40
CA LYS A 387 18.49 37.94 16.12
C LYS A 387 17.89 37.13 14.97
N PRO A 388 18.70 36.51 14.08
CA PRO A 388 18.19 35.64 13.01
C PRO A 388 17.25 34.53 13.51
N SER A 389 17.47 34.01 14.73
CA SER A 389 16.62 33.00 15.36
C SER A 389 15.23 33.51 15.80
N GLU A 390 15.01 34.82 15.85
CA GLU A 390 13.74 35.44 16.25
C GLU A 390 12.89 35.87 15.05
N LEU A 391 13.45 35.84 13.85
CA LEU A 391 12.75 36.17 12.61
C LEU A 391 11.71 35.08 12.22
N PRO A 392 10.66 35.41 11.44
CA PRO A 392 9.58 34.49 11.09
C PRO A 392 10.02 33.50 9.99
N VAL A 393 11.03 32.70 10.31
CA VAL A 393 11.55 31.62 9.46
C VAL A 393 11.45 30.31 10.21
N PHE A 394 10.74 29.33 9.63
CA PHE A 394 10.42 28.06 10.27
C PHE A 394 10.86 26.88 9.42
N GLY A 395 11.30 25.80 10.05
CA GLY A 395 11.48 24.51 9.40
C GLY A 395 10.25 23.62 9.60
N SER A 396 9.84 22.86 8.60
CA SER A 396 8.67 21.97 8.70
C SER A 396 8.84 20.67 7.94
N ILE A 397 8.08 19.66 8.31
CA ILE A 397 7.90 18.41 7.55
C ILE A 397 6.40 18.20 7.38
N ALA A 398 5.80 18.88 6.41
CA ALA A 398 4.36 18.86 6.19
C ALA A 398 3.78 17.49 5.84
N SER A 399 4.59 16.54 5.41
CA SER A 399 4.19 15.13 5.20
C SER A 399 4.10 14.33 6.50
N ARG A 400 4.54 14.90 7.63
CA ARG A 400 4.54 14.25 8.94
C ARG A 400 3.31 14.68 9.75
N PHE A 401 2.53 13.72 10.19
CA PHE A 401 1.37 14.00 11.05
C PHE A 401 1.79 14.65 12.37
N GLY A 402 1.15 15.78 12.72
CA GLY A 402 1.40 16.49 13.98
C GLY A 402 2.83 17.05 14.08
N ASP A 403 3.40 17.54 12.96
CA ASP A 403 4.75 18.11 12.93
C ASP A 403 4.85 19.39 13.77
N ASP A 404 5.82 19.42 14.68
CA ASP A 404 6.03 20.56 15.60
C ASP A 404 6.45 21.82 14.84
N GLY A 405 7.23 21.67 13.77
CA GLY A 405 7.64 22.78 12.93
C GLY A 405 6.46 23.41 12.20
N VAL A 406 5.50 22.62 11.72
CA VAL A 406 4.25 23.15 11.16
C VAL A 406 3.41 23.85 12.23
N THR A 407 3.36 23.31 13.46
CA THR A 407 2.64 23.95 14.56
C THR A 407 3.26 25.29 14.92
N SER A 408 4.58 25.38 14.94
CA SER A 408 5.29 26.66 15.18
C SER A 408 5.08 27.65 14.05
N ALA A 409 5.09 27.19 12.79
CA ALA A 409 4.75 28.03 11.63
C ALA A 409 3.29 28.53 11.69
N TYR A 410 2.35 27.70 12.16
CA TYR A 410 0.97 28.10 12.38
C TYR A 410 0.85 29.23 13.42
N HIS A 411 1.55 29.14 14.56
CA HIS A 411 1.57 30.23 15.55
C HIS A 411 2.21 31.50 14.99
N GLY A 412 3.32 31.37 14.22
CA GLY A 412 3.92 32.52 13.52
C GLY A 412 2.96 33.14 12.51
N LEU A 413 2.16 32.34 11.80
CA LEU A 413 1.12 32.83 10.90
C LEU A 413 0.02 33.57 11.67
N LEU A 414 -0.41 33.06 12.83
CA LEU A 414 -1.41 33.74 13.67
C LEU A 414 -0.90 35.10 14.15
N GLU A 415 0.38 35.24 14.48
CA GLU A 415 0.98 36.55 14.83
C GLU A 415 0.87 37.52 13.66
N VAL A 416 1.14 37.07 12.43
CA VAL A 416 1.00 37.89 11.21
C VAL A 416 -0.47 38.28 10.98
N LEU A 417 -1.40 37.33 11.08
CA LEU A 417 -2.83 37.56 10.85
C LEU A 417 -3.49 38.43 11.94
N ARG A 418 -2.90 38.55 13.13
CA ARG A 418 -3.35 39.44 14.23
C ARG A 418 -2.71 40.83 14.18
N SER A 419 -1.69 40.99 13.34
CA SER A 419 -0.88 42.21 13.31
C SER A 419 -1.68 43.44 12.86
N ASP A 420 -1.33 44.64 13.40
CA ASP A 420 -1.91 45.89 12.97
C ASP A 420 -1.68 46.26 11.49
N LYS A 421 -0.77 45.56 10.82
CA LYS A 421 -0.55 45.66 9.36
C LYS A 421 -1.84 45.42 8.57
N LEU A 422 -2.70 44.52 9.08
CA LEU A 422 -3.95 44.12 8.40
C LEU A 422 -5.14 45.09 8.71
N GLY A 423 -4.97 46.04 9.63
CA GLY A 423 -6.02 47.00 9.98
C GLY A 423 -7.29 46.33 10.45
N ASP A 424 -8.43 46.64 9.82
CA ASP A 424 -9.73 46.05 10.17
C ASP A 424 -9.86 44.55 9.75
N ARG A 425 -8.92 44.04 8.97
CA ARG A 425 -8.87 42.61 8.52
C ARG A 425 -8.09 41.73 9.46
N ALA A 426 -7.52 42.26 10.55
CA ALA A 426 -6.76 41.46 11.49
C ALA A 426 -7.65 40.54 12.32
N LEU A 427 -7.26 39.30 12.47
CA LEU A 427 -7.94 38.28 13.30
C LEU A 427 -7.62 38.50 14.80
N ARG A 428 -7.88 39.73 15.32
CA ARG A 428 -7.47 40.15 16.67
C ARG A 428 -8.09 39.34 17.79
N GLU A 429 -9.32 38.87 17.61
CA GLU A 429 -10.08 38.10 18.61
C GLU A 429 -9.77 36.61 18.58
N TRP A 430 -9.01 36.11 17.57
CA TRP A 430 -8.66 34.71 17.48
C TRP A 430 -7.73 34.30 18.62
N SER A 431 -8.19 33.39 19.48
CA SER A 431 -7.41 32.83 20.59
C SER A 431 -7.11 31.38 20.31
N SER A 432 -5.83 31.02 20.11
CA SER A 432 -5.45 29.65 19.81
C SER A 432 -5.50 28.75 21.05
N LYS A 433 -6.14 27.59 20.90
CA LYS A 433 -6.13 26.47 21.85
C LYS A 433 -5.00 25.47 21.57
N VAL A 434 -4.37 25.55 20.40
CA VAL A 434 -3.22 24.73 20.03
C VAL A 434 -2.04 25.12 20.92
N PRO A 435 -1.36 24.16 21.60
CA PRO A 435 -0.24 24.47 22.49
C PRO A 435 0.88 25.21 21.76
N PHE A 436 1.34 26.32 22.37
CA PHE A 436 2.51 27.01 21.85
C PHE A 436 3.76 26.17 22.04
N LEU A 437 4.57 26.09 20.99
CA LEU A 437 5.85 25.39 21.03
C LEU A 437 6.98 26.40 20.86
N ASP A 438 7.89 26.45 21.83
CA ASP A 438 9.11 27.27 21.76
C ASP A 438 10.17 26.56 20.92
N THR A 439 9.85 26.28 19.66
CA THR A 439 10.74 25.72 18.66
C THR A 439 10.42 26.31 17.28
N ARG A 440 11.38 26.31 16.39
CA ARG A 440 11.19 26.74 15.00
C ARG A 440 11.47 25.64 14.00
N VAL A 441 11.71 24.44 14.48
CA VAL A 441 12.08 23.27 13.71
C VAL A 441 11.31 22.04 14.21
N PRO A 442 11.14 21.05 13.36
CA PRO A 442 10.58 19.77 13.76
C PRO A 442 11.37 19.15 14.92
N SER A 443 10.68 18.52 15.85
CA SER A 443 11.33 17.70 16.87
C SER A 443 12.08 16.52 16.25
N GLU A 444 13.23 16.17 16.81
CA GLU A 444 13.94 14.94 16.44
C GLU A 444 13.10 13.73 16.88
N ARG A 445 12.48 13.07 15.92
CA ARG A 445 11.82 11.76 16.13
C ARG A 445 12.76 10.65 15.70
N SER A 446 12.70 9.51 16.40
CA SER A 446 13.53 8.35 16.06
C SER A 446 13.30 7.93 14.60
N VAL A 447 14.35 7.90 13.82
CA VAL A 447 14.33 7.43 12.43
C VAL A 447 14.04 5.93 12.44
N VAL A 448 13.11 5.46 11.60
CA VAL A 448 12.70 4.04 11.53
C VAL A 448 13.90 3.14 11.21
N VAL A 449 14.73 3.55 10.23
CA VAL A 449 16.01 2.88 9.93
C VAL A 449 17.13 3.89 10.07
N PRO A 450 18.01 3.76 11.09
CA PRO A 450 19.10 4.69 11.33
C PRO A 450 20.07 4.82 10.14
N ALA A 451 20.72 5.96 10.01
CA ALA A 451 21.65 6.24 8.91
C ALA A 451 22.78 5.20 8.79
N SER A 452 23.24 4.64 9.91
CA SER A 452 24.24 3.57 9.95
C SER A 452 23.79 2.24 9.33
N ARG A 453 22.49 2.05 9.15
CA ARG A 453 21.88 0.82 8.62
C ARG A 453 21.24 0.97 7.24
N GLN A 454 21.30 2.12 6.61
CA GLN A 454 20.62 2.42 5.33
C GLN A 454 21.14 1.59 4.14
N ARG A 455 22.36 1.04 4.19
CA ARG A 455 22.94 0.23 3.11
C ARG A 455 22.60 -1.26 3.19
N TYR A 456 21.68 -1.66 4.06
CA TYR A 456 21.41 -3.07 4.35
C TYR A 456 21.11 -3.94 3.13
N LEU A 457 20.38 -3.44 2.12
CA LEU A 457 20.11 -4.22 0.90
C LEU A 457 21.37 -4.50 0.08
N ALA A 458 22.30 -3.54 -0.01
CA ALA A 458 23.59 -3.74 -0.66
C ALA A 458 24.42 -4.78 0.10
N GLU A 459 24.50 -4.68 1.41
CA GLU A 459 25.24 -5.60 2.29
C GLU A 459 24.67 -7.03 2.22
N ILE A 460 23.34 -7.20 2.15
CA ILE A 460 22.69 -8.50 1.93
C ILE A 460 23.09 -9.08 0.58
N SER A 461 23.07 -8.26 -0.47
CA SER A 461 23.46 -8.69 -1.81
C SER A 461 24.94 -9.12 -1.84
N GLU A 462 25.82 -8.38 -1.16
CA GLU A 462 27.25 -8.69 -1.01
C GLU A 462 27.44 -10.01 -0.23
N ALA A 463 26.74 -10.20 0.88
CA ALA A 463 26.80 -11.43 1.67
C ALA A 463 26.36 -12.67 0.88
N VAL A 464 25.26 -12.56 0.12
CA VAL A 464 24.76 -13.68 -0.70
C VAL A 464 25.73 -14.00 -1.84
N ARG A 465 26.29 -12.99 -2.51
CA ARG A 465 27.31 -13.20 -3.56
C ARG A 465 28.57 -13.82 -3.01
N ALA A 466 29.09 -13.31 -1.89
CA ALA A 466 30.26 -13.86 -1.21
C ALA A 466 30.05 -15.33 -0.81
N TYR A 467 28.86 -15.68 -0.32
CA TYR A 467 28.49 -17.07 -0.06
C TYR A 467 28.57 -17.96 -1.30
N HIS A 468 28.08 -17.48 -2.44
CA HIS A 468 28.15 -18.24 -3.71
C HIS A 468 29.58 -18.40 -4.22
N GLU A 469 30.40 -17.34 -4.16
CA GLU A 469 31.81 -17.36 -4.57
C GLU A 469 32.62 -18.31 -3.67
N GLN A 470 32.42 -18.20 -2.36
CA GLN A 470 33.05 -19.11 -1.39
C GLN A 470 32.63 -20.56 -1.63
N SER A 471 31.34 -20.77 -1.89
CA SER A 471 30.83 -22.12 -2.18
C SER A 471 31.46 -22.71 -3.44
N ALA A 472 31.63 -21.95 -4.49
CA ALA A 472 32.30 -22.39 -5.72
C ALA A 472 33.80 -22.72 -5.47
N ALA A 473 34.49 -21.87 -4.72
CA ALA A 473 35.89 -22.12 -4.35
C ALA A 473 36.03 -23.42 -3.51
N GLN A 474 35.16 -23.64 -2.53
CA GLN A 474 35.18 -24.85 -1.69
C GLN A 474 34.86 -26.11 -2.49
N VAL A 475 33.93 -26.02 -3.49
CA VAL A 475 33.65 -27.12 -4.42
C VAL A 475 34.87 -27.51 -5.23
N GLY A 476 35.59 -26.55 -5.82
CA GLY A 476 36.80 -26.81 -6.57
C GLY A 476 37.89 -27.47 -5.72
N LEU A 477 38.07 -26.99 -4.48
CA LEU A 477 39.04 -27.61 -3.54
C LEU A 477 38.64 -29.06 -3.17
N ALA A 478 37.35 -29.34 -3.00
CA ALA A 478 36.88 -30.70 -2.69
C ALA A 478 37.05 -31.65 -3.90
N GLU A 479 36.89 -31.18 -5.13
CA GLU A 479 37.16 -31.93 -6.37
C GLU A 479 38.63 -32.24 -6.49
N GLU A 480 39.52 -31.21 -6.36
CA GLU A 480 40.96 -31.40 -6.44
C GLU A 480 41.48 -32.39 -5.37
N ARG A 481 41.00 -32.24 -4.11
CA ARG A 481 41.35 -33.15 -3.03
C ARG A 481 40.97 -34.60 -3.38
N GLN A 482 39.74 -34.84 -3.86
CA GLN A 482 39.30 -36.17 -4.19
C GLN A 482 40.11 -36.76 -5.36
N ALA A 483 40.41 -35.99 -6.39
CA ALA A 483 41.24 -36.44 -7.52
C ALA A 483 42.66 -36.85 -7.07
N LEU A 484 43.26 -36.07 -6.16
CA LEU A 484 44.54 -36.40 -5.58
C LEU A 484 44.47 -37.68 -4.73
N MET A 485 43.43 -37.84 -3.90
CA MET A 485 43.23 -39.05 -3.10
C MET A 485 43.06 -40.28 -3.99
N GLU A 486 42.33 -40.19 -5.08
CA GLU A 486 42.17 -41.28 -6.06
C GLU A 486 43.47 -41.59 -6.82
N SER A 487 44.23 -40.55 -7.16
CA SER A 487 45.54 -40.73 -7.80
C SER A 487 46.50 -41.45 -6.83
N GLN A 488 46.53 -41.08 -5.54
CA GLN A 488 47.31 -41.75 -4.49
C GLN A 488 46.89 -43.21 -4.36
N ARG A 489 45.58 -43.51 -4.33
CA ARG A 489 45.02 -44.84 -4.27
C ARG A 489 45.42 -45.71 -5.49
N MET A 490 45.41 -45.17 -6.71
CA MET A 490 45.75 -45.85 -7.95
C MET A 490 47.26 -46.20 -8.02
N LEU A 491 48.11 -45.35 -7.46
CA LEU A 491 49.56 -45.59 -7.43
C LEU A 491 49.94 -46.78 -6.52
N GLY A 492 49.08 -47.11 -5.54
CA GLY A 492 49.31 -48.22 -4.61
C GLY A 492 50.48 -48.04 -3.61
N GLU A 493 51.31 -47.03 -3.79
CA GLU A 493 52.42 -46.63 -2.90
C GLU A 493 52.19 -45.18 -2.42
N ALA A 494 52.70 -44.88 -1.20
CA ALA A 494 52.60 -43.53 -0.67
C ALA A 494 53.56 -42.58 -1.41
N ASN A 495 53.00 -41.64 -2.17
CA ASN A 495 53.74 -40.54 -2.81
C ASN A 495 53.67 -39.30 -1.94
N SER A 496 54.83 -38.85 -1.45
CA SER A 496 54.96 -37.71 -0.53
C SER A 496 54.46 -36.39 -1.12
N ASP A 497 54.62 -36.20 -2.43
CA ASP A 497 54.25 -34.95 -3.09
C ASP A 497 52.74 -34.87 -3.24
N ILE A 498 52.10 -36.01 -3.58
CA ILE A 498 50.63 -36.09 -3.62
C ILE A 498 50.02 -35.93 -2.23
N ALA A 499 50.65 -36.57 -1.21
CA ALA A 499 50.19 -36.40 0.17
C ALA A 499 50.24 -34.92 0.63
N ALA A 500 51.37 -34.25 0.36
CA ALA A 500 51.50 -32.82 0.66
C ALA A 500 50.48 -31.96 -0.06
N LEU A 501 50.11 -32.29 -1.29
CA LEU A 501 49.04 -31.59 -2.04
C LEU A 501 47.66 -31.89 -1.44
N ILE A 502 47.40 -33.09 -0.99
CA ILE A 502 46.14 -33.43 -0.28
C ILE A 502 46.03 -32.60 1.01
N ASP A 503 47.05 -32.55 1.82
CA ASP A 503 47.10 -31.80 3.07
C ASP A 503 46.89 -30.28 2.80
N GLN A 504 47.49 -29.75 1.73
CA GLN A 504 47.34 -28.37 1.35
C GLN A 504 45.88 -28.05 0.93
N ARG A 505 45.15 -28.97 0.29
CA ARG A 505 43.72 -28.82 -0.06
C ARG A 505 42.85 -28.97 1.18
N GLU A 506 43.19 -29.93 2.04
CA GLU A 506 42.50 -30.14 3.31
C GLU A 506 42.57 -28.88 4.19
N ASP A 507 43.70 -28.22 4.30
CA ASP A 507 43.86 -27.00 5.09
C ASP A 507 43.04 -25.82 4.56
N LYS A 508 42.83 -25.75 3.23
CA LYS A 508 42.03 -24.70 2.60
C LYS A 508 40.55 -24.98 2.66
N LEU A 509 40.11 -26.20 2.87
CA LEU A 509 38.68 -26.52 3.08
C LEU A 509 38.25 -26.01 4.44
N THR A 510 37.08 -25.33 4.47
CA THR A 510 36.46 -24.90 5.73
C THR A 510 36.00 -26.09 6.56
N ASN A 511 35.98 -25.95 7.89
CA ASN A 511 35.47 -26.98 8.78
C ASN A 511 34.03 -27.38 8.45
N GLU A 512 33.18 -26.43 8.05
CA GLU A 512 31.82 -26.68 7.57
C GLU A 512 31.81 -27.61 6.34
N SER A 513 32.66 -27.33 5.33
CA SER A 513 32.75 -28.15 4.12
C SER A 513 33.25 -29.57 4.42
N LYS A 514 34.22 -29.70 5.32
CA LYS A 514 34.72 -31.02 5.76
C LYS A 514 33.64 -31.83 6.46
N GLN A 515 32.92 -31.20 7.40
CA GLN A 515 31.82 -31.85 8.14
C GLN A 515 30.65 -32.25 7.22
N LEU A 516 30.27 -31.39 6.23
CA LEU A 516 29.25 -31.75 5.27
C LEU A 516 29.60 -32.97 4.43
N ILE A 517 30.85 -33.07 3.96
CA ILE A 517 31.30 -34.22 3.17
C ILE A 517 31.40 -35.48 4.05
N ALA A 518 32.02 -35.37 5.23
CA ALA A 518 32.25 -36.51 6.13
C ALA A 518 30.96 -37.07 6.73
N GLY A 519 29.98 -36.19 7.05
CA GLY A 519 28.69 -36.58 7.62
C GLY A 519 27.66 -37.12 6.62
N TRP A 520 27.92 -36.97 5.32
CA TRP A 520 26.98 -37.36 4.29
C TRP A 520 26.61 -38.85 4.31
N PRO A 521 27.51 -39.81 4.47
CA PRO A 521 27.15 -41.24 4.56
C PRO A 521 26.14 -41.55 5.66
N ASP A 522 26.33 -40.98 6.86
CA ASP A 522 25.43 -41.17 8.00
C ASP A 522 24.02 -40.52 7.73
N ILE A 523 24.04 -39.31 7.19
CA ILE A 523 22.78 -38.63 6.78
C ILE A 523 22.03 -39.47 5.75
N LYS A 524 22.73 -40.01 4.73
CA LYS A 524 22.16 -40.87 3.69
C LYS A 524 21.58 -42.14 4.28
N ALA A 525 22.30 -42.81 5.16
CA ALA A 525 21.85 -44.04 5.85
C ALA A 525 20.58 -43.79 6.67
N GLY A 526 20.42 -42.57 7.25
CA GLY A 526 19.20 -42.19 7.99
C GLY A 526 17.95 -42.03 7.12
N TYR A 527 18.06 -42.04 5.80
CA TYR A 527 16.93 -42.05 4.85
C TYR A 527 16.76 -43.41 4.12
N GLU A 528 17.60 -44.39 4.46
CA GLU A 528 17.46 -45.75 3.97
C GLU A 528 16.49 -46.53 4.84
N GLY A 529 15.69 -47.41 4.25
CA GLY A 529 14.67 -48.19 4.95
C GLY A 529 13.26 -47.63 4.80
N GLN A 530 12.34 -48.11 5.65
CA GLN A 530 10.90 -47.76 5.59
C GLN A 530 10.49 -46.78 6.69
N GLU A 531 11.19 -46.77 7.83
CA GLU A 531 10.89 -45.94 8.99
C GLU A 531 12.15 -45.41 9.64
N ARG A 532 12.03 -44.26 10.30
CA ARG A 532 13.08 -43.64 11.10
C ARG A 532 12.50 -43.16 12.42
N THR A 533 13.16 -43.47 13.53
CA THR A 533 12.79 -42.96 14.84
C THR A 533 13.75 -41.89 15.29
N ASP A 534 13.22 -40.69 15.57
CA ASP A 534 13.97 -39.56 16.08
C ASP A 534 13.53 -39.27 17.52
N THR A 535 14.49 -39.01 18.42
CA THR A 535 14.22 -38.58 19.78
C THR A 535 14.20 -37.04 19.84
N LEU A 536 13.06 -36.47 20.22
CA LEU A 536 12.93 -35.02 20.38
C LEU A 536 13.68 -34.53 21.65
N PRO A 537 13.99 -33.21 21.74
CA PRO A 537 14.67 -32.65 22.92
C PRO A 537 13.95 -32.88 24.26
N ASN A 538 12.65 -33.14 24.23
CA ASN A 538 11.85 -33.46 25.41
C ASN A 538 11.82 -34.98 25.77
N GLY A 539 12.68 -35.78 25.10
CA GLY A 539 12.76 -37.22 25.30
C GLY A 539 11.68 -38.05 24.61
N LYS A 540 10.76 -37.44 23.90
CA LYS A 540 9.72 -38.14 23.16
C LYS A 540 10.27 -38.74 21.87
N GLU A 541 10.07 -40.03 21.66
CA GLU A 541 10.37 -40.68 20.38
C GLU A 541 9.26 -40.45 19.36
N VAL A 542 9.64 -40.14 18.14
CA VAL A 542 8.75 -39.96 17.02
C VAL A 542 9.22 -40.81 15.86
N THR A 543 8.43 -41.81 15.51
CA THR A 543 8.68 -42.67 14.33
C THR A 543 8.04 -42.06 13.09
N THR A 544 8.83 -41.87 12.06
CA THR A 544 8.41 -41.30 10.79
C THR A 544 8.59 -42.33 9.67
N ARG A 545 7.52 -42.59 8.89
CA ARG A 545 7.64 -43.41 7.68
C ARG A 545 8.46 -42.66 6.63
N LEU A 546 9.44 -43.35 6.03
CA LEU A 546 10.32 -42.83 4.98
C LEU A 546 9.80 -43.12 3.57
N VAL A 547 8.86 -44.01 3.45
CA VAL A 547 8.27 -44.44 2.16
C VAL A 547 6.76 -44.23 2.16
N HIS A 548 6.24 -44.11 0.97
CA HIS A 548 4.82 -44.04 0.68
C HIS A 548 4.46 -45.11 -0.33
N GLU A 549 3.35 -45.78 -0.14
CA GLU A 549 2.83 -46.80 -1.08
C GLU A 549 2.01 -46.11 -2.16
N SER A 550 2.36 -46.37 -3.42
CA SER A 550 1.62 -45.89 -4.59
C SER A 550 0.34 -46.71 -4.81
N LEU A 551 -0.56 -46.21 -5.66
CA LEU A 551 -1.79 -46.94 -6.04
C LEU A 551 -1.48 -48.31 -6.69
N SER A 552 -0.29 -48.48 -7.26
CA SER A 552 0.18 -49.77 -7.83
C SER A 552 0.91 -50.67 -6.80
N GLY A 553 0.94 -50.29 -5.51
CA GLY A 553 1.63 -51.05 -4.44
C GLY A 553 3.15 -50.85 -4.42
N SER A 554 3.72 -49.96 -5.24
CA SER A 554 5.15 -49.64 -5.22
C SER A 554 5.50 -48.72 -4.05
N LEU A 555 6.60 -49.01 -3.37
CA LEU A 555 7.13 -48.15 -2.33
C LEU A 555 7.94 -47.00 -2.94
N VAL A 556 7.50 -45.78 -2.70
CA VAL A 556 8.14 -44.55 -3.17
C VAL A 556 8.76 -43.83 -1.97
N SER A 557 10.03 -43.46 -2.03
CA SER A 557 10.70 -42.71 -0.98
C SER A 557 10.12 -41.31 -0.85
N ARG A 558 9.80 -40.87 0.36
CA ARG A 558 9.28 -39.53 0.64
C ARG A 558 10.31 -38.45 0.41
N VAL A 559 11.60 -38.79 0.54
CA VAL A 559 12.74 -37.91 0.24
C VAL A 559 13.69 -38.65 -0.69
N ALA A 560 13.95 -38.12 -1.88
CA ALA A 560 14.92 -38.65 -2.80
C ALA A 560 16.32 -38.15 -2.37
N VAL A 561 17.20 -39.13 -2.05
CA VAL A 561 18.59 -38.85 -1.67
C VAL A 561 19.46 -38.96 -2.92
N PRO A 562 20.28 -37.95 -3.28
CA PRO A 562 21.12 -37.99 -4.47
C PRO A 562 22.24 -39.04 -4.34
N LYS A 563 22.65 -39.56 -5.48
CA LYS A 563 23.66 -40.60 -5.60
C LYS A 563 24.98 -40.04 -6.17
N PHE A 564 25.42 -38.89 -5.57
CA PHE A 564 26.71 -38.35 -5.96
C PHE A 564 27.88 -39.19 -5.44
N SER A 565 28.87 -39.37 -6.31
CA SER A 565 30.15 -39.99 -5.97
C SER A 565 31.28 -38.97 -5.84
N GLY A 566 31.15 -37.83 -6.49
CA GLY A 566 32.10 -36.72 -6.43
C GLY A 566 31.91 -35.83 -5.19
N HIS A 567 32.98 -35.56 -4.47
CA HIS A 567 32.93 -34.67 -3.32
C HIS A 567 32.54 -33.23 -3.69
N GLY A 568 33.00 -32.76 -4.85
CA GLY A 568 32.63 -31.44 -5.34
C GLY A 568 31.16 -31.34 -5.71
N GLU A 569 30.62 -32.30 -6.48
CA GLU A 569 29.19 -32.37 -6.81
C GLU A 569 28.32 -32.43 -5.55
N LEU A 570 28.70 -33.27 -4.61
CA LEU A 570 28.02 -33.42 -3.32
C LEU A 570 28.05 -32.10 -2.54
N LEU A 571 29.21 -31.49 -2.39
CA LEU A 571 29.34 -30.23 -1.65
C LEU A 571 28.57 -29.10 -2.32
N SER A 572 28.62 -29.02 -3.66
CA SER A 572 27.84 -28.05 -4.42
C SER A 572 26.33 -28.18 -4.14
N TRP A 573 25.84 -29.42 -4.14
CA TRP A 573 24.44 -29.69 -3.83
C TRP A 573 24.09 -29.38 -2.37
N LEU A 574 24.91 -29.81 -1.39
CA LEU A 574 24.69 -29.55 0.03
C LEU A 574 24.65 -28.07 0.38
N ARG A 575 25.50 -27.26 -0.25
CA ARG A 575 25.56 -25.81 0.00
C ARG A 575 24.46 -25.01 -0.74
N ARG A 576 23.95 -25.50 -1.86
CA ARG A 576 22.97 -24.79 -2.69
C ARG A 576 21.54 -25.26 -2.48
N GLU A 577 21.34 -26.54 -2.23
CA GLU A 577 20.01 -27.19 -2.20
C GLU A 577 19.73 -27.91 -0.88
N ASN A 578 20.45 -28.96 -0.60
CA ASN A 578 20.37 -29.83 0.56
C ASN A 578 19.02 -30.57 0.71
N LEU A 579 18.91 -31.38 1.74
CA LEU A 579 17.71 -32.11 2.14
C LEU A 579 16.67 -31.18 2.82
N PRO A 580 15.38 -31.56 2.84
CA PRO A 580 14.38 -30.83 3.60
C PRO A 580 14.75 -30.71 5.08
N GLY A 581 14.65 -29.52 5.65
CA GLY A 581 15.00 -29.23 7.04
C GLY A 581 16.46 -28.88 7.30
N PHE A 582 17.32 -28.98 6.27
CA PHE A 582 18.74 -28.62 6.34
C PHE A 582 19.02 -27.31 5.63
N PHE A 583 19.97 -26.53 6.14
CA PHE A 583 20.44 -25.31 5.52
C PHE A 583 20.91 -25.55 4.08
N PRO A 584 20.58 -24.71 3.12
CA PRO A 584 19.85 -23.44 3.17
C PRO A 584 18.31 -23.55 3.05
N TYR A 585 17.71 -24.68 3.42
CA TYR A 585 16.28 -24.97 3.51
C TYR A 585 15.49 -24.90 2.19
N THR A 586 16.12 -24.92 1.05
CA THR A 586 15.50 -24.80 -0.27
C THR A 586 14.42 -25.87 -0.48
N ALA A 587 14.71 -27.12 -0.12
CA ALA A 587 13.80 -28.24 -0.29
C ALA A 587 12.64 -28.25 0.76
N GLY A 588 12.64 -27.34 1.70
CA GLY A 588 11.65 -27.19 2.75
C GLY A 588 12.24 -26.95 4.13
N VAL A 589 11.51 -26.23 4.96
CA VAL A 589 11.97 -25.84 6.32
C VAL A 589 11.87 -26.96 7.36
N PHE A 590 11.12 -28.04 7.07
CA PHE A 590 10.95 -29.20 7.95
C PHE A 590 11.36 -30.49 7.19
N PRO A 591 11.99 -31.44 7.86
CA PRO A 591 12.39 -32.71 7.25
C PRO A 591 11.21 -33.46 6.63
N PHE A 592 10.08 -33.50 7.34
CA PHE A 592 8.87 -34.18 6.89
C PHE A 592 7.64 -33.29 7.14
N LYS A 593 6.57 -33.47 6.35
CA LYS A 593 5.23 -32.98 6.67
C LYS A 593 4.63 -33.86 7.75
N ARG A 594 3.78 -33.28 8.61
CA ARG A 594 2.94 -34.08 9.51
C ARG A 594 2.02 -34.95 8.68
N GLU A 595 1.80 -36.17 9.14
CA GLU A 595 0.88 -37.08 8.46
C GLU A 595 -0.55 -36.58 8.59
N GLY A 596 -1.32 -36.65 7.48
CA GLY A 596 -2.70 -36.18 7.43
C GLY A 596 -2.89 -34.66 7.30
N GLU A 597 -1.82 -33.85 7.31
CA GLU A 597 -1.92 -32.41 7.10
C GLU A 597 -1.73 -32.04 5.62
N ASP A 598 -2.82 -31.75 4.93
CA ASP A 598 -2.79 -31.11 3.61
C ASP A 598 -2.38 -29.64 3.72
N PRO A 599 -1.74 -29.02 2.71
CA PRO A 599 -1.35 -27.61 2.75
C PRO A 599 -2.55 -26.65 2.62
N ALA A 600 -3.76 -27.19 2.44
CA ALA A 600 -4.97 -26.42 2.19
C ALA A 600 -5.24 -25.40 3.30
N ARG A 601 -5.40 -24.14 2.88
CA ARG A 601 -5.80 -23.01 3.73
C ARG A 601 -6.69 -22.10 2.89
N MET A 602 -7.99 -22.43 2.85
CA MET A 602 -8.94 -21.69 2.02
C MET A 602 -9.38 -20.40 2.70
N PHE A 603 -9.39 -19.31 1.94
CA PHE A 603 -9.99 -18.06 2.38
C PHE A 603 -11.51 -18.16 2.35
N ALA A 604 -12.16 -17.56 3.36
CA ALA A 604 -13.58 -17.34 3.40
C ALA A 604 -13.88 -16.01 4.08
N GLY A 605 -14.89 -15.33 3.59
CA GLY A 605 -15.39 -14.08 4.12
C GLY A 605 -16.55 -13.58 3.29
N GLU A 606 -17.73 -13.53 3.89
CA GLU A 606 -18.95 -13.04 3.28
C GLU A 606 -19.99 -12.70 4.34
N GLY A 607 -20.71 -11.60 4.15
CA GLY A 607 -21.78 -11.18 5.03
C GLY A 607 -21.33 -10.87 6.46
N GLY A 608 -22.20 -11.22 7.42
CA GLY A 608 -21.86 -11.13 8.83
C GLY A 608 -21.06 -12.33 9.34
N PRO A 609 -20.62 -12.30 10.62
CA PRO A 609 -19.78 -13.35 11.21
C PRO A 609 -20.39 -14.74 11.16
N GLN A 610 -21.71 -14.88 11.40
CA GLN A 610 -22.44 -16.15 11.36
C GLN A 610 -22.33 -16.85 10.00
N ARG A 611 -22.52 -16.10 8.92
CA ARG A 611 -22.48 -16.66 7.57
C ARG A 611 -21.09 -17.17 7.24
N THR A 612 -20.06 -16.42 7.60
CA THR A 612 -18.67 -16.84 7.42
C THR A 612 -18.30 -18.02 8.34
N ASN A 613 -18.79 -18.04 9.58
CA ASN A 613 -18.64 -19.18 10.50
C ASN A 613 -19.19 -20.48 9.89
N GLN A 614 -20.39 -20.43 9.30
CA GLN A 614 -20.99 -21.59 8.61
C GLN A 614 -20.09 -22.05 7.43
N ARG A 615 -19.52 -21.12 6.68
CA ARG A 615 -18.58 -21.45 5.61
C ARG A 615 -17.32 -22.12 6.17
N PHE A 616 -16.77 -21.63 7.27
CA PHE A 616 -15.64 -22.24 7.95
C PHE A 616 -15.93 -23.66 8.41
N LYS A 617 -17.10 -23.90 9.01
CA LYS A 617 -17.52 -25.24 9.44
C LYS A 617 -17.55 -26.22 8.27
N ARG A 618 -18.10 -25.80 7.12
CA ARG A 618 -18.12 -26.63 5.90
C ARG A 618 -16.74 -26.92 5.34
N LEU A 619 -15.85 -25.92 5.29
CA LEU A 619 -14.49 -26.08 4.76
C LEU A 619 -13.61 -26.96 5.65
N SER A 620 -13.93 -27.09 6.95
CA SER A 620 -13.15 -27.83 7.94
C SER A 620 -13.76 -29.17 8.35
N GLU A 621 -14.96 -29.50 7.90
CA GLU A 621 -15.76 -30.67 8.35
C GLU A 621 -14.99 -32.02 8.29
N HIS A 622 -14.15 -32.19 7.25
CA HIS A 622 -13.39 -33.41 7.05
C HIS A 622 -11.87 -33.20 7.19
N ALA A 623 -11.45 -32.08 7.78
CA ALA A 623 -10.05 -31.74 7.94
C ALA A 623 -9.49 -32.27 9.26
N SER A 624 -8.34 -32.94 9.21
CA SER A 624 -7.60 -33.36 10.41
C SER A 624 -6.95 -32.18 11.15
N ALA A 625 -6.71 -31.07 10.47
CA ALA A 625 -6.20 -29.81 11.02
C ALA A 625 -7.08 -28.67 10.51
N ILE A 626 -7.59 -27.84 11.42
CA ILE A 626 -8.45 -26.70 11.15
C ILE A 626 -7.57 -25.51 10.78
N ARG A 627 -7.60 -25.10 9.51
CA ARG A 627 -6.81 -23.96 8.99
C ARG A 627 -7.74 -22.93 8.38
N LEU A 628 -8.18 -21.98 9.21
CA LEU A 628 -9.08 -20.92 8.81
C LEU A 628 -8.31 -19.73 8.25
N SER A 629 -8.79 -19.17 7.16
CA SER A 629 -8.30 -17.89 6.61
C SER A 629 -9.46 -16.95 6.41
N THR A 630 -9.41 -15.81 7.08
CA THR A 630 -10.48 -14.82 7.08
C THR A 630 -10.16 -13.71 6.08
N ALA A 631 -11.06 -13.49 5.12
CA ALA A 631 -11.11 -12.27 4.32
C ALA A 631 -12.10 -11.31 4.97
N PHE A 632 -11.66 -10.08 5.25
CA PHE A 632 -12.51 -9.02 5.78
C PHE A 632 -13.05 -8.15 4.65
N ASP A 633 -14.24 -7.60 4.83
CA ASP A 633 -14.83 -6.68 3.87
C ASP A 633 -14.08 -5.33 3.83
N SER A 634 -14.39 -4.52 2.82
CA SER A 634 -13.73 -3.22 2.66
C SER A 634 -13.99 -2.28 3.84
N VAL A 635 -15.16 -2.36 4.48
CA VAL A 635 -15.51 -1.53 5.64
C VAL A 635 -14.56 -1.82 6.80
N THR A 636 -14.37 -3.10 7.12
CA THR A 636 -13.42 -3.56 8.15
C THR A 636 -11.97 -3.24 7.78
N LEU A 637 -11.58 -3.45 6.51
CA LEU A 637 -10.21 -3.20 6.02
C LEU A 637 -9.78 -1.73 6.14
N TYR A 638 -10.72 -0.80 5.99
CA TYR A 638 -10.46 0.62 6.13
C TYR A 638 -10.73 1.18 7.54
N GLY A 639 -11.13 0.32 8.48
CA GLY A 639 -11.36 0.70 9.87
C GLY A 639 -12.61 1.55 10.10
N PHE A 640 -13.61 1.37 9.25
CA PHE A 640 -14.92 2.00 9.39
C PHE A 640 -15.91 1.07 10.09
N ASP A 641 -16.91 1.67 10.72
CA ASP A 641 -18.07 0.94 11.23
C ASP A 641 -19.12 0.73 10.14
N PRO A 642 -19.90 -0.36 10.21
CA PRO A 642 -21.06 -0.55 9.36
C PRO A 642 -22.06 0.60 9.54
N ALA A 643 -22.58 1.12 8.44
CA ALA A 643 -23.53 2.23 8.45
C ALA A 643 -24.61 2.05 7.39
N THR A 644 -25.77 2.68 7.63
CA THR A 644 -26.91 2.67 6.67
C THR A 644 -26.68 3.61 5.49
N ARG A 645 -25.68 4.47 5.54
CA ARG A 645 -25.32 5.35 4.43
C ARG A 645 -25.03 4.52 3.17
N PRO A 646 -25.65 4.78 2.02
CA PRO A 646 -25.64 3.86 0.88
C PRO A 646 -24.25 3.49 0.37
N ASP A 647 -23.30 4.41 0.37
CA ASP A 647 -21.91 4.16 -0.08
C ASP A 647 -21.09 3.29 0.87
N ILE A 648 -21.56 3.07 2.10
CA ILE A 648 -21.02 2.08 3.05
C ILE A 648 -21.88 0.82 3.02
N TYR A 649 -23.23 0.96 3.09
CA TYR A 649 -24.17 -0.14 3.18
C TYR A 649 -23.95 -1.21 2.09
N GLY A 650 -23.81 -0.80 0.85
CA GLY A 650 -23.59 -1.72 -0.27
C GLY A 650 -22.26 -2.50 -0.22
N LYS A 651 -21.35 -2.12 0.66
CA LYS A 651 -20.03 -2.77 0.82
C LYS A 651 -19.93 -3.68 2.03
N ILE A 652 -20.92 -3.62 2.96
CA ILE A 652 -20.93 -4.43 4.18
C ILE A 652 -21.07 -5.90 3.81
N GLY A 653 -20.10 -6.72 4.24
CA GLY A 653 -20.12 -8.16 3.99
C GLY A 653 -19.90 -8.55 2.53
N ASN A 654 -19.52 -7.60 1.66
CA ASN A 654 -19.22 -7.87 0.25
C ASN A 654 -17.74 -8.21 0.10
N SER A 655 -17.45 -9.36 -0.53
CA SER A 655 -16.09 -9.88 -0.75
C SER A 655 -15.25 -10.05 0.54
N GLY A 656 -15.90 -10.18 1.68
CA GLY A 656 -15.27 -10.36 2.98
C GLY A 656 -16.31 -10.34 4.09
N VAL A 657 -15.93 -10.73 5.31
CA VAL A 657 -16.77 -10.65 6.50
C VAL A 657 -16.67 -9.27 7.15
N SER A 658 -17.80 -8.72 7.56
CA SER A 658 -17.84 -7.47 8.33
C SER A 658 -17.67 -7.78 9.82
N ILE A 659 -16.64 -7.18 10.43
CA ILE A 659 -16.31 -7.32 11.87
C ILE A 659 -16.10 -5.92 12.44
N ALA A 660 -16.94 -5.51 13.36
CA ALA A 660 -16.89 -4.20 14.01
C ALA A 660 -16.70 -4.27 15.53
N SER A 661 -16.98 -5.43 16.14
CA SER A 661 -16.94 -5.61 17.59
C SER A 661 -16.25 -6.89 18.01
N LEU A 662 -15.94 -7.01 19.32
CA LEU A 662 -15.43 -8.25 19.90
C LEU A 662 -16.48 -9.38 19.81
N ASP A 663 -17.76 -9.04 19.93
CA ASP A 663 -18.84 -10.02 19.85
C ASP A 663 -18.94 -10.62 18.44
N ASP A 664 -18.77 -9.81 17.39
CA ASP A 664 -18.67 -10.30 16.01
C ASP A 664 -17.50 -11.29 15.86
N MET A 665 -16.36 -11.00 16.48
CA MET A 665 -15.19 -11.89 16.43
C MET A 665 -15.44 -13.20 17.16
N LYS A 666 -16.13 -13.18 18.31
CA LYS A 666 -16.55 -14.37 19.05
C LYS A 666 -17.50 -15.22 18.21
N GLU A 667 -18.48 -14.61 17.58
CA GLU A 667 -19.44 -15.27 16.70
C GLU A 667 -18.78 -15.88 15.45
N LEU A 668 -17.80 -15.17 14.86
CA LEU A 668 -17.01 -15.65 13.71
C LEU A 668 -16.32 -16.98 14.02
N PHE A 669 -15.80 -17.15 15.23
CA PHE A 669 -15.05 -18.34 15.64
C PHE A 669 -15.83 -19.26 16.59
N GLU A 670 -17.14 -19.08 16.68
CA GLU A 670 -17.98 -19.94 17.51
C GLU A 670 -17.88 -21.43 17.10
N GLY A 671 -17.62 -22.29 18.09
CA GLY A 671 -17.46 -23.74 17.90
C GLY A 671 -16.05 -24.17 17.45
N PHE A 672 -15.09 -23.25 17.33
CA PHE A 672 -13.67 -23.54 17.09
C PHE A 672 -12.86 -23.25 18.35
N ASP A 673 -12.10 -24.23 18.85
CA ASP A 673 -11.13 -24.00 19.93
C ASP A 673 -9.86 -23.34 19.34
N LEU A 674 -9.70 -22.04 19.58
CA LEU A 674 -8.57 -21.25 19.04
C LEU A 674 -7.23 -21.58 19.70
N CYS A 675 -7.23 -22.23 20.86
CA CYS A 675 -6.04 -22.70 21.56
C CYS A 675 -5.65 -24.15 21.24
N SER A 676 -6.46 -24.85 20.44
CA SER A 676 -6.14 -26.21 20.01
C SER A 676 -4.87 -26.26 19.16
N PRO A 677 -3.97 -27.24 19.38
CA PRO A 677 -2.74 -27.39 18.58
C PRO A 677 -3.01 -27.71 17.09
N THR A 678 -4.23 -28.14 16.75
CA THR A 678 -4.65 -28.43 15.38
C THR A 678 -5.38 -27.25 14.71
N THR A 679 -5.75 -26.20 15.47
CA THR A 679 -6.40 -24.99 14.93
C THR A 679 -5.38 -23.91 14.63
N SER A 680 -5.49 -23.27 13.47
CA SER A 680 -4.74 -22.05 13.15
C SER A 680 -5.58 -21.09 12.32
N VAL A 681 -5.49 -19.79 12.63
CA VAL A 681 -6.27 -18.74 11.99
C VAL A 681 -5.34 -17.77 11.26
N SER A 682 -5.64 -17.44 10.01
CA SER A 682 -4.98 -16.37 9.26
C SER A 682 -5.97 -15.24 9.00
N MET A 683 -5.58 -14.02 9.28
CA MET A 683 -6.40 -12.82 9.15
C MET A 683 -5.80 -11.87 8.13
N THR A 684 -6.52 -11.65 7.02
CA THR A 684 -6.10 -10.76 5.94
C THR A 684 -6.54 -9.32 6.26
N ILE A 685 -5.76 -8.65 7.11
CA ILE A 685 -6.03 -7.29 7.59
C ILE A 685 -4.71 -6.52 7.65
N ASN A 686 -4.72 -5.23 7.41
CA ASN A 686 -3.51 -4.40 7.36
C ASN A 686 -3.59 -3.19 8.30
N GLY A 687 -4.09 -2.04 7.88
CA GLY A 687 -4.16 -0.85 8.73
C GLY A 687 -4.81 -1.10 10.10
N PRO A 688 -6.03 -1.67 10.19
CA PRO A 688 -6.69 -1.99 11.45
C PRO A 688 -6.16 -3.26 12.15
N ALA A 689 -5.03 -3.83 11.69
CA ALA A 689 -4.48 -5.09 12.23
C ALA A 689 -4.37 -5.13 13.77
N PRO A 690 -3.94 -4.09 14.49
CA PRO A 690 -3.88 -4.13 15.96
C PRO A 690 -5.23 -4.39 16.60
N THR A 691 -6.28 -3.73 16.11
CA THR A 691 -7.64 -3.87 16.64
C THR A 691 -8.19 -5.27 16.39
N ILE A 692 -8.10 -5.77 15.18
CA ILE A 692 -8.55 -7.12 14.81
C ILE A 692 -7.75 -8.20 15.55
N LEU A 693 -6.43 -8.01 15.67
CA LEU A 693 -5.58 -8.91 16.46
C LEU A 693 -5.99 -8.91 17.95
N ALA A 694 -6.26 -7.74 18.52
CA ALA A 694 -6.72 -7.65 19.91
C ALA A 694 -8.07 -8.35 20.11
N MET A 695 -9.03 -8.16 19.19
CA MET A 695 -10.31 -8.88 19.22
C MET A 695 -10.10 -10.40 19.15
N PHE A 696 -9.24 -10.87 18.24
CA PHE A 696 -8.93 -12.31 18.12
C PHE A 696 -8.29 -12.88 19.38
N LEU A 697 -7.29 -12.21 19.95
CA LEU A 697 -6.60 -12.68 21.16
C LEU A 697 -7.56 -12.69 22.38
N ASN A 698 -8.39 -11.65 22.51
CA ASN A 698 -9.40 -11.63 23.57
C ASN A 698 -10.47 -12.71 23.38
N THR A 699 -10.90 -12.99 22.15
CA THR A 699 -11.80 -14.14 21.88
C THR A 699 -11.18 -15.46 22.34
N ALA A 700 -9.89 -15.68 22.05
CA ALA A 700 -9.19 -16.90 22.48
C ALA A 700 -9.05 -16.97 24.01
N ILE A 701 -8.79 -15.85 24.67
CA ILE A 701 -8.71 -15.77 26.14
C ILE A 701 -10.08 -16.07 26.76
N ASP A 702 -11.13 -15.42 26.28
CA ASP A 702 -12.49 -15.60 26.79
C ASP A 702 -12.96 -17.04 26.61
N GLN A 703 -12.63 -17.72 25.49
CA GLN A 703 -12.90 -19.15 25.31
C GLN A 703 -12.26 -20.03 26.41
N GLN A 704 -11.04 -19.70 26.86
CA GLN A 704 -10.37 -20.44 27.94
C GLN A 704 -11.00 -20.13 29.30
N ILE A 705 -11.45 -18.91 29.54
CA ILE A 705 -12.19 -18.52 30.74
C ILE A 705 -13.53 -19.24 30.77
N ASP A 706 -14.29 -19.24 29.69
CA ASP A 706 -15.57 -19.93 29.58
C ASP A 706 -15.43 -21.44 29.81
N LYS A 707 -14.36 -22.04 29.28
CA LYS A 707 -14.02 -23.44 29.51
C LYS A 707 -13.73 -23.73 30.99
N PHE A 708 -12.94 -22.84 31.63
CA PHE A 708 -12.65 -22.93 33.05
C PHE A 708 -13.95 -22.84 33.88
N VAL A 709 -14.84 -21.91 33.56
CA VAL A 709 -16.14 -21.75 34.24
C VAL A 709 -17.00 -22.98 34.05
N ALA A 710 -17.04 -23.57 32.86
CA ALA A 710 -17.81 -24.80 32.60
C ALA A 710 -17.27 -26.00 33.38
N GLU A 711 -15.95 -26.14 33.52
CA GLU A 711 -15.30 -27.24 34.24
C GLU A 711 -15.37 -27.07 35.77
N ASN A 712 -15.28 -25.85 36.27
CA ASN A 712 -15.15 -25.57 37.70
C ASN A 712 -16.45 -25.00 38.33
N SER A 713 -17.45 -24.64 37.53
CA SER A 713 -18.72 -24.03 37.98
C SER A 713 -18.54 -22.75 38.81
N ARG A 714 -17.43 -22.02 38.59
CA ARG A 714 -17.13 -20.71 39.21
C ARG A 714 -16.30 -19.84 38.28
N GLN A 715 -16.27 -18.56 38.53
CA GLN A 715 -15.35 -17.64 37.86
C GLN A 715 -13.90 -17.85 38.36
N PRO A 716 -12.89 -17.70 37.48
CA PRO A 716 -11.51 -17.69 37.90
C PRO A 716 -11.20 -16.44 38.73
N ASP A 717 -10.29 -16.54 39.67
CA ASP A 717 -9.75 -15.41 40.39
C ASP A 717 -8.73 -14.63 39.49
N ASP A 718 -8.18 -13.50 40.02
CA ASP A 718 -7.26 -12.65 39.25
C ASP A 718 -5.98 -13.40 38.82
N ASN A 719 -5.46 -14.30 39.67
CA ASN A 719 -4.26 -15.06 39.34
C ASN A 719 -4.56 -16.16 38.30
N GLU A 720 -5.67 -16.86 38.47
CA GLU A 720 -6.14 -17.86 37.50
C GLU A 720 -6.44 -17.21 36.15
N THR A 721 -7.06 -16.02 36.14
CA THR A 721 -7.33 -15.25 34.94
C THR A 721 -6.03 -14.85 34.23
N ALA A 722 -5.01 -14.39 34.97
CA ALA A 722 -3.70 -14.06 34.41
C ALA A 722 -2.99 -15.28 33.82
N GLU A 723 -3.13 -16.44 34.49
CA GLU A 723 -2.55 -17.70 34.01
C GLU A 723 -3.26 -18.20 32.74
N LEU A 724 -4.60 -18.21 32.72
CA LEU A 724 -5.41 -18.57 31.53
C LEU A 724 -5.07 -17.66 30.33
N LYS A 725 -4.92 -16.36 30.55
CA LYS A 725 -4.48 -15.41 29.55
C LYS A 725 -3.10 -15.78 28.99
N ALA A 726 -2.13 -16.03 29.87
CA ALA A 726 -0.78 -16.40 29.48
C ALA A 726 -0.76 -17.72 28.70
N GLN A 727 -1.54 -18.70 29.12
CA GLN A 727 -1.67 -19.98 28.43
C GLN A 727 -2.31 -19.82 27.05
N ALA A 728 -3.38 -19.04 26.93
CA ALA A 728 -4.04 -18.75 25.65
C ALA A 728 -3.05 -18.07 24.66
N LEU A 729 -2.33 -17.05 25.09
CA LEU A 729 -1.35 -16.32 24.26
C LEU A 729 -0.20 -17.22 23.76
N ARG A 730 0.25 -18.17 24.59
CA ARG A 730 1.27 -19.18 24.18
C ARG A 730 0.70 -20.25 23.25
N ALA A 731 -0.60 -20.58 23.36
CA ALA A 731 -1.23 -21.67 22.63
C ALA A 731 -1.72 -21.26 21.24
N VAL A 732 -2.24 -20.04 21.06
CA VAL A 732 -2.80 -19.57 19.79
C VAL A 732 -1.84 -19.73 18.63
N ARG A 733 -2.39 -20.10 17.47
CA ARG A 733 -1.64 -20.35 16.25
C ARG A 733 -2.29 -19.60 15.09
N GLY A 734 -1.50 -18.88 14.33
CA GLY A 734 -2.07 -18.13 13.23
C GLY A 734 -1.14 -17.10 12.63
N THR A 735 -1.76 -16.17 11.94
CA THR A 735 -1.08 -15.06 11.24
C THR A 735 -2.02 -13.87 11.21
N VAL A 736 -1.53 -12.70 11.54
CA VAL A 736 -2.11 -11.44 11.06
C VAL A 736 -1.28 -10.98 9.87
N GLN A 737 -1.92 -10.64 8.75
CA GLN A 737 -1.16 -10.28 7.56
C GLN A 737 -0.35 -9.01 7.78
N ALA A 738 -0.98 -7.92 8.16
CA ALA A 738 -0.39 -6.66 8.62
C ALA A 738 0.80 -6.15 7.79
N ASP A 739 0.87 -6.48 6.50
CA ASP A 739 1.96 -6.06 5.62
C ASP A 739 1.67 -4.68 5.04
N ILE A 740 1.99 -3.66 5.80
CA ILE A 740 1.77 -2.25 5.47
C ILE A 740 2.65 -1.76 4.32
N LEU A 741 3.81 -2.38 4.08
CA LEU A 741 4.69 -1.97 2.98
C LEU A 741 4.11 -2.36 1.62
N LYS A 742 3.49 -3.55 1.51
CA LYS A 742 2.85 -3.96 0.26
C LYS A 742 1.57 -3.18 -0.04
N GLU A 743 0.89 -2.64 0.98
CA GLU A 743 -0.28 -1.77 0.77
C GLU A 743 0.09 -0.54 -0.04
N ASP A 744 1.18 0.14 0.36
CA ASP A 744 1.72 1.29 -0.36
C ASP A 744 2.19 0.92 -1.77
N GLN A 745 2.78 -0.26 -1.95
CA GLN A 745 3.37 -0.71 -3.21
C GLN A 745 2.38 -1.29 -4.21
N GLY A 746 1.27 -1.89 -3.77
CA GLY A 746 0.43 -2.70 -4.65
C GLY A 746 -1.08 -2.62 -4.47
N GLN A 747 -1.60 -1.95 -3.43
CA GLN A 747 -3.04 -1.90 -3.14
C GLN A 747 -3.63 -0.50 -3.01
N ASN A 748 -2.83 0.52 -2.68
CA ASN A 748 -3.30 1.89 -2.36
C ASN A 748 -4.39 1.92 -1.26
N THR A 749 -4.27 1.06 -0.24
CA THR A 749 -5.24 0.94 0.85
C THR A 749 -4.72 1.48 2.17
N CYS A 750 -3.64 2.25 2.13
CA CYS A 750 -3.00 2.81 3.32
C CYS A 750 -3.93 3.82 4.02
N ILE A 751 -4.23 3.54 5.30
CA ILE A 751 -4.97 4.47 6.17
C ILE A 751 -4.02 5.26 7.09
N PHE A 752 -2.77 4.85 7.19
CA PHE A 752 -1.72 5.50 7.99
C PHE A 752 -0.46 5.71 7.14
N SER A 753 0.38 6.65 7.56
CA SER A 753 1.70 6.83 6.95
C SER A 753 2.59 5.60 7.17
N THR A 754 3.51 5.33 6.25
CA THR A 754 4.45 4.21 6.33
C THR A 754 5.28 4.25 7.64
N GLU A 755 5.69 5.43 8.08
CA GLU A 755 6.44 5.59 9.34
C GLU A 755 5.63 5.17 10.56
N PHE A 756 4.38 5.66 10.66
CA PHE A 756 3.46 5.28 11.74
C PHE A 756 3.18 3.78 11.72
N SER A 757 2.89 3.24 10.54
CA SER A 757 2.59 1.82 10.36
C SER A 757 3.76 0.92 10.77
N LEU A 758 5.02 1.28 10.44
CA LEU A 758 6.21 0.52 10.88
C LEU A 758 6.40 0.58 12.39
N ARG A 759 6.09 1.72 13.04
CA ARG A 759 6.11 1.82 14.51
C ARG A 759 5.06 0.91 15.12
N MET A 760 3.84 0.95 14.61
CA MET A 760 2.74 0.09 15.03
C MET A 760 3.11 -1.40 14.91
N MET A 761 3.74 -1.80 13.80
CA MET A 761 4.23 -3.17 13.62
C MET A 761 5.30 -3.54 14.64
N GLY A 762 6.19 -2.62 14.97
CA GLY A 762 7.16 -2.79 16.05
C GLY A 762 6.50 -3.00 17.40
N ASP A 763 5.41 -2.31 17.70
CA ASP A 763 4.66 -2.47 18.96
C ASP A 763 3.96 -3.83 19.03
N ILE A 764 3.36 -4.30 17.93
CA ILE A 764 2.80 -5.67 17.83
C ILE A 764 3.89 -6.72 18.10
N GLN A 765 5.05 -6.56 17.47
CA GLN A 765 6.14 -7.52 17.64
C GLN A 765 6.69 -7.51 19.07
N GLN A 766 6.83 -6.35 19.70
CA GLN A 766 7.23 -6.23 21.10
C GLN A 766 6.22 -6.92 22.03
N TYR A 767 4.92 -6.69 21.79
CA TYR A 767 3.87 -7.37 22.52
C TYR A 767 3.96 -8.91 22.42
N PHE A 768 4.31 -9.43 21.23
CA PHE A 768 4.51 -10.87 21.02
C PHE A 768 5.70 -11.41 21.82
N ILE A 769 6.79 -10.66 21.88
CA ILE A 769 7.98 -11.03 22.66
C ILE A 769 7.63 -11.04 24.15
N ASP A 770 7.04 -9.96 24.66
CA ASP A 770 6.74 -9.75 26.08
C ASP A 770 5.73 -10.78 26.62
N ASN A 771 4.79 -11.24 25.77
CA ASN A 771 3.75 -12.18 26.15
C ASN A 771 3.98 -13.62 25.64
N GLU A 772 5.18 -13.91 25.12
CA GLU A 772 5.57 -15.24 24.61
C GLU A 772 4.63 -15.83 23.54
N VAL A 773 4.11 -14.98 22.64
CA VAL A 773 3.26 -15.41 21.51
C VAL A 773 4.14 -16.07 20.44
N ARG A 774 4.40 -17.36 20.56
CA ARG A 774 5.47 -18.06 19.81
C ARG A 774 5.00 -18.75 18.54
N ASN A 775 3.71 -19.06 18.42
CA ASN A 775 3.14 -19.84 17.31
C ASN A 775 2.29 -18.99 16.37
N PHE A 776 2.35 -17.68 16.50
CA PHE A 776 1.61 -16.73 15.70
C PHE A 776 2.56 -15.82 14.91
N TYR A 777 2.29 -15.62 13.63
CA TYR A 777 3.08 -14.71 12.81
C TYR A 777 2.55 -13.29 12.95
N SER A 778 3.41 -12.36 13.32
CA SER A 778 3.09 -10.95 13.51
C SER A 778 2.90 -10.20 12.18
N VAL A 779 3.47 -10.74 11.11
CA VAL A 779 3.33 -10.23 9.75
C VAL A 779 3.43 -11.38 8.75
N SER A 780 2.68 -11.25 7.64
CA SER A 780 2.85 -12.07 6.44
C SER A 780 3.26 -11.19 5.28
N ILE A 781 4.56 -11.12 5.04
CA ILE A 781 5.19 -10.24 4.04
C ILE A 781 4.77 -10.70 2.65
N SER A 782 4.00 -9.86 1.95
CA SER A 782 3.21 -10.28 0.81
C SER A 782 3.76 -9.79 -0.54
N GLY A 783 4.22 -10.72 -1.35
CA GLY A 783 4.45 -10.52 -2.78
C GLY A 783 3.20 -10.75 -3.64
N TYR A 784 2.16 -11.41 -3.10
CA TYR A 784 0.94 -11.71 -3.86
C TYR A 784 0.34 -10.45 -4.49
N HIS A 785 0.05 -9.43 -3.70
CA HIS A 785 -0.56 -8.19 -4.19
C HIS A 785 0.35 -7.42 -5.15
N ILE A 786 1.67 -7.46 -4.94
CA ILE A 786 2.68 -6.88 -5.84
C ILE A 786 2.63 -7.56 -7.22
N ALA A 787 2.48 -8.89 -7.24
CA ALA A 787 2.33 -9.67 -8.48
C ALA A 787 0.97 -9.37 -9.16
N GLU A 788 -0.11 -9.30 -8.40
CA GLU A 788 -1.44 -8.96 -8.93
C GLU A 788 -1.47 -7.53 -9.50
N ALA A 789 -0.72 -6.59 -8.92
CA ALA A 789 -0.50 -5.24 -9.45
C ALA A 789 0.37 -5.20 -10.72
N GLY A 790 0.95 -6.32 -11.15
CA GLY A 790 1.64 -6.45 -12.44
C GLY A 790 3.12 -6.81 -12.39
N ALA A 791 3.70 -7.05 -11.21
CA ALA A 791 5.09 -7.49 -11.11
C ALA A 791 5.29 -8.88 -11.73
N ASN A 792 6.44 -9.07 -12.39
CA ASN A 792 6.87 -10.39 -12.85
C ASN A 792 7.43 -11.21 -11.67
N PRO A 793 7.68 -12.52 -11.80
CA PRO A 793 8.14 -13.38 -10.72
C PRO A 793 9.43 -12.88 -10.02
N ILE A 794 10.38 -12.35 -10.78
CA ILE A 794 11.66 -11.84 -10.27
C ILE A 794 11.42 -10.58 -9.43
N SER A 795 10.63 -9.63 -9.94
CA SER A 795 10.29 -8.40 -9.23
C SER A 795 9.44 -8.68 -7.99
N GLN A 796 8.49 -9.62 -8.07
CA GLN A 796 7.71 -10.07 -6.92
C GLN A 796 8.65 -10.54 -5.79
N LEU A 797 9.58 -11.45 -6.11
CA LEU A 797 10.51 -11.99 -5.13
C LEU A 797 11.41 -10.91 -4.53
N ALA A 798 11.97 -10.05 -5.39
CA ALA A 798 12.91 -9.00 -4.96
C ALA A 798 12.24 -7.99 -4.01
N PHE A 799 11.06 -7.49 -4.34
CA PHE A 799 10.33 -6.55 -3.50
C PHE A 799 9.85 -7.20 -2.19
N THR A 800 9.37 -8.44 -2.24
CA THR A 800 8.92 -9.15 -1.04
C THR A 800 10.07 -9.36 -0.06
N LEU A 801 11.24 -9.79 -0.53
CA LEU A 801 12.41 -9.96 0.33
C LEU A 801 12.93 -8.61 0.85
N ALA A 802 12.92 -7.55 0.01
CA ALA A 802 13.29 -6.21 0.44
C ALA A 802 12.39 -5.72 1.59
N ASN A 803 11.07 -5.92 1.48
CA ASN A 803 10.12 -5.61 2.55
C ASN A 803 10.44 -6.43 3.82
N GLY A 804 10.71 -7.73 3.68
CA GLY A 804 11.11 -8.59 4.80
C GLY A 804 12.35 -8.07 5.54
N PHE A 805 13.37 -7.68 4.80
CA PHE A 805 14.56 -7.09 5.39
C PHE A 805 14.33 -5.70 5.99
N THR A 806 13.39 -4.93 5.46
CA THR A 806 12.97 -3.65 6.07
C THR A 806 12.36 -3.88 7.46
N PHE A 807 11.48 -4.87 7.64
CA PHE A 807 10.98 -5.25 8.96
C PHE A 807 12.13 -5.68 9.90
N VAL A 808 13.05 -6.51 9.41
CA VAL A 808 14.24 -6.93 10.20
C VAL A 808 15.03 -5.72 10.69
N GLU A 809 15.38 -4.79 9.80
CA GLU A 809 16.15 -3.59 10.16
C GLU A 809 15.38 -2.67 11.11
N THR A 810 14.07 -2.53 10.93
CA THR A 810 13.20 -1.74 11.81
C THR A 810 13.18 -2.31 13.24
N TYR A 811 13.02 -3.62 13.38
CA TYR A 811 12.96 -4.28 14.69
C TYR A 811 14.32 -4.28 15.39
N LEU A 812 15.40 -4.52 14.65
CA LEU A 812 16.77 -4.38 15.18
C LEU A 812 17.08 -2.94 15.62
N ALA A 813 16.59 -1.94 14.88
CA ALA A 813 16.76 -0.53 15.27
C ALA A 813 16.03 -0.18 16.57
N ARG A 814 14.99 -0.92 16.93
CA ARG A 814 14.27 -0.82 18.21
C ARG A 814 14.94 -1.61 19.36
N GLY A 815 16.05 -2.30 19.08
CA GLY A 815 16.79 -3.09 20.07
C GLY A 815 16.27 -4.51 20.30
N MET A 816 15.39 -5.03 19.43
CA MET A 816 14.93 -6.43 19.54
C MET A 816 16.00 -7.41 19.06
N ASP A 817 16.10 -8.58 19.70
CA ASP A 817 16.98 -9.66 19.24
C ASP A 817 16.39 -10.37 18.01
N ILE A 818 17.25 -10.63 17.01
CA ILE A 818 16.84 -11.29 15.76
C ILE A 818 16.17 -12.66 16.00
N ASN A 819 16.57 -13.37 17.02
CA ASN A 819 16.08 -14.72 17.31
C ASN A 819 14.73 -14.72 18.03
N ASP A 820 14.34 -13.60 18.63
CA ASP A 820 13.04 -13.44 19.29
C ASP A 820 11.93 -13.10 18.28
N PHE A 821 12.22 -12.33 17.22
CA PHE A 821 11.20 -11.91 16.28
C PHE A 821 11.23 -12.65 14.91
N ALA A 822 12.41 -13.01 14.37
CA ALA A 822 12.47 -13.59 13.04
C ALA A 822 11.63 -14.87 12.86
N PRO A 823 11.45 -15.74 13.88
CA PRO A 823 10.55 -16.87 13.79
C PRO A 823 9.06 -16.51 13.60
N ASN A 824 8.65 -15.27 13.97
CA ASN A 824 7.29 -14.74 13.82
C ASN A 824 7.05 -14.05 12.46
N LEU A 825 8.07 -14.01 11.59
CA LEU A 825 7.92 -13.51 10.22
C LEU A 825 7.49 -14.66 9.29
N SER A 826 6.50 -14.41 8.45
CA SER A 826 6.10 -15.30 7.36
C SER A 826 6.01 -14.55 6.05
N PHE A 827 5.90 -15.28 4.95
CA PHE A 827 5.86 -14.71 3.60
C PHE A 827 4.65 -15.22 2.84
N PHE A 828 4.25 -14.45 1.82
CA PHE A 828 3.10 -14.76 1.00
C PHE A 828 3.41 -14.44 -0.47
N PHE A 829 3.35 -15.45 -1.35
CA PHE A 829 3.61 -15.30 -2.78
C PHE A 829 2.42 -15.68 -3.64
N SER A 830 2.36 -15.08 -4.83
CA SER A 830 1.47 -15.50 -5.92
C SER A 830 2.18 -16.51 -6.80
N ASN A 831 1.44 -17.53 -7.28
CA ASN A 831 1.88 -18.41 -8.36
C ASN A 831 1.03 -18.17 -9.60
N GLY A 832 1.67 -17.70 -10.66
CA GLY A 832 1.09 -17.58 -12.01
C GLY A 832 1.42 -18.76 -12.92
N MET A 833 1.45 -18.52 -14.23
CA MET A 833 1.70 -19.53 -15.27
C MET A 833 3.15 -19.55 -15.77
N ASP A 834 3.99 -18.58 -15.34
CA ASP A 834 5.38 -18.50 -15.79
C ASP A 834 6.24 -19.59 -15.13
N PRO A 835 7.25 -20.13 -15.84
CA PRO A 835 8.07 -21.25 -15.34
C PRO A 835 8.89 -20.91 -14.10
N GLU A 836 9.21 -19.63 -13.88
CA GLU A 836 9.98 -19.17 -12.71
C GLU A 836 9.24 -19.43 -11.38
N TYR A 837 7.91 -19.55 -11.41
CA TYR A 837 7.14 -19.90 -10.20
C TYR A 837 7.44 -21.31 -9.67
N THR A 838 8.06 -22.18 -10.45
CA THR A 838 8.51 -23.52 -9.98
C THR A 838 9.58 -23.46 -8.90
N VAL A 839 10.31 -22.36 -8.81
CA VAL A 839 11.48 -22.23 -7.91
C VAL A 839 11.45 -20.99 -7.02
N ILE A 840 10.37 -20.20 -7.03
CA ILE A 840 10.30 -18.94 -6.29
C ILE A 840 10.57 -19.12 -4.78
N GLY A 841 9.97 -20.14 -4.17
CA GLY A 841 10.16 -20.42 -2.75
C GLY A 841 11.56 -20.96 -2.43
N ARG A 842 12.17 -21.76 -3.32
CA ARG A 842 13.53 -22.23 -3.18
C ARG A 842 14.54 -21.10 -3.15
N VAL A 843 14.40 -20.17 -4.11
CA VAL A 843 15.28 -18.99 -4.19
C VAL A 843 15.06 -18.08 -2.98
N ALA A 844 13.81 -17.84 -2.58
CA ALA A 844 13.49 -17.06 -1.39
C ALA A 844 14.16 -17.64 -0.14
N ARG A 845 13.99 -18.94 0.10
CA ARG A 845 14.57 -19.63 1.27
C ARG A 845 16.07 -19.52 1.32
N ARG A 846 16.75 -19.70 0.17
CA ARG A 846 18.22 -19.63 0.09
C ARG A 846 18.73 -18.23 0.41
N ILE A 847 18.17 -17.20 -0.23
CA ILE A 847 18.58 -15.80 0.01
C ILE A 847 18.36 -15.44 1.48
N TRP A 848 17.17 -15.75 2.01
CA TRP A 848 16.82 -15.47 3.40
C TRP A 848 17.74 -16.18 4.39
N ALA A 849 17.94 -17.48 4.24
CA ALA A 849 18.78 -18.27 5.14
C ALA A 849 20.22 -17.80 5.18
N VAL A 850 20.81 -17.52 4.01
CA VAL A 850 22.18 -17.00 3.91
C VAL A 850 22.27 -15.62 4.56
N ALA A 851 21.37 -14.71 4.24
CA ALA A 851 21.38 -13.35 4.80
C ALA A 851 21.20 -13.37 6.33
N LEU A 852 20.24 -14.13 6.84
CA LEU A 852 19.98 -14.24 8.28
C LEU A 852 21.17 -14.85 9.03
N ARG A 853 21.86 -15.83 8.43
CA ARG A 853 23.04 -16.45 9.03
C ARG A 853 24.27 -15.54 8.96
N ASP A 854 24.61 -15.08 7.76
CA ASP A 854 25.94 -14.50 7.50
C ASP A 854 26.00 -13.00 7.78
N LYS A 855 24.89 -12.26 7.63
CA LYS A 855 24.81 -10.83 7.97
C LYS A 855 24.28 -10.59 9.39
N TYR A 856 23.23 -11.30 9.79
CA TYR A 856 22.53 -11.01 11.04
C TYR A 856 22.88 -11.96 12.19
N GLY A 857 23.65 -13.02 11.97
CA GLY A 857 24.06 -13.97 13.01
C GLY A 857 22.91 -14.79 13.62
N ALA A 858 21.80 -14.93 12.90
CA ALA A 858 20.61 -15.59 13.38
C ALA A 858 20.79 -17.11 13.52
N ASN A 859 20.09 -17.71 14.49
CA ASN A 859 20.08 -19.15 14.71
C ASN A 859 19.30 -19.91 13.63
N ALA A 860 19.45 -21.25 13.61
CA ALA A 860 18.80 -22.12 12.62
C ALA A 860 17.27 -22.02 12.57
N LYS A 861 16.59 -21.68 13.67
CA LYS A 861 15.14 -21.47 13.70
C LYS A 861 14.74 -20.18 12.96
N SER A 862 15.49 -19.12 13.17
CA SER A 862 15.28 -17.79 12.56
C SER A 862 15.58 -17.76 11.06
N GLN A 863 16.52 -18.59 10.59
CA GLN A 863 16.90 -18.72 9.17
C GLN A 863 15.81 -19.36 8.29
N LYS A 864 14.75 -19.95 8.87
CA LYS A 864 13.74 -20.74 8.16
C LYS A 864 12.62 -19.86 7.60
N LEU A 865 12.67 -19.51 6.32
CA LEU A 865 11.60 -18.80 5.63
C LEU A 865 10.40 -19.72 5.40
N LYS A 866 9.26 -19.35 5.97
CA LYS A 866 7.97 -20.03 5.80
C LYS A 866 7.07 -19.16 4.96
N TYR A 867 6.33 -19.76 4.01
CA TYR A 867 5.49 -18.99 3.12
C TYR A 867 4.18 -19.69 2.76
N HIS A 868 3.19 -18.86 2.52
CA HIS A 868 1.91 -19.20 1.91
C HIS A 868 1.97 -18.93 0.41
N ILE A 869 1.28 -19.74 -0.39
CA ILE A 869 1.01 -19.47 -1.82
C ILE A 869 -0.48 -19.31 -2.02
N GLN A 870 -0.84 -18.30 -2.81
CA GLN A 870 -2.16 -18.23 -3.46
C GLN A 870 -1.94 -18.31 -4.97
N THR A 871 -2.78 -19.07 -5.66
CA THR A 871 -2.81 -19.06 -7.13
C THR A 871 -3.18 -17.67 -7.65
N SER A 872 -2.62 -17.26 -8.80
CA SER A 872 -2.79 -15.88 -9.27
C SER A 872 -4.23 -15.62 -9.75
N GLY A 873 -4.87 -14.60 -9.17
CA GLY A 873 -6.16 -14.09 -9.62
C GLY A 873 -6.08 -13.45 -11.00
N ARG A 874 -4.96 -12.78 -11.30
CA ARG A 874 -4.71 -12.15 -12.60
C ARG A 874 -4.68 -13.12 -13.78
N SER A 875 -4.45 -14.40 -13.54
CA SER A 875 -4.48 -15.44 -14.58
C SER A 875 -5.87 -16.02 -14.82
N LEU A 876 -6.87 -15.64 -14.05
CA LEU A 876 -8.26 -16.03 -14.25
C LEU A 876 -8.88 -15.19 -15.37
N HIS A 877 -9.64 -15.84 -16.23
CA HIS A 877 -10.35 -15.21 -17.34
C HIS A 877 -11.85 -15.21 -17.08
N ALA A 878 -12.51 -14.09 -17.33
CA ALA A 878 -13.97 -13.99 -17.27
C ALA A 878 -14.66 -14.74 -18.42
N GLN A 879 -14.02 -14.75 -19.61
CA GLN A 879 -14.45 -15.52 -20.76
C GLN A 879 -14.02 -16.97 -20.58
N GLU A 880 -14.90 -17.93 -20.93
CA GLU A 880 -14.63 -19.36 -20.78
C GLU A 880 -14.11 -19.69 -19.35
N MET A 881 -14.74 -19.10 -18.34
CA MET A 881 -14.26 -19.12 -16.95
C MET A 881 -14.09 -20.54 -16.38
N GLN A 882 -14.81 -21.54 -16.91
CA GLN A 882 -14.69 -22.93 -16.47
C GLN A 882 -13.28 -23.51 -16.69
N PHE A 883 -12.53 -23.00 -17.67
CA PHE A 883 -11.12 -23.37 -17.87
C PHE A 883 -10.17 -22.82 -16.80
N ASN A 884 -10.65 -21.94 -15.95
CA ASN A 884 -9.86 -21.44 -14.84
C ASN A 884 -9.46 -22.54 -13.86
N ASP A 885 -10.27 -23.60 -13.69
CA ASP A 885 -9.89 -24.76 -12.88
C ASP A 885 -8.61 -25.43 -13.38
N ILE A 886 -8.40 -25.47 -14.71
CA ILE A 886 -7.17 -26.02 -15.30
C ILE A 886 -5.97 -25.14 -14.96
N ARG A 887 -6.12 -23.79 -15.08
CA ARG A 887 -5.07 -22.83 -14.75
C ARG A 887 -4.71 -22.92 -13.28
N THR A 888 -5.71 -22.91 -12.39
CA THR A 888 -5.53 -23.04 -10.95
C THR A 888 -4.86 -24.36 -10.57
N THR A 889 -5.22 -25.47 -11.25
CA THR A 889 -4.59 -26.78 -11.02
C THR A 889 -3.09 -26.78 -11.33
N LEU A 890 -2.68 -26.19 -12.46
CA LEU A 890 -1.26 -26.08 -12.82
C LEU A 890 -0.49 -25.21 -11.81
N GLN A 891 -1.05 -24.09 -11.41
CA GLN A 891 -0.44 -23.19 -10.44
C GLN A 891 -0.32 -23.85 -9.05
N ALA A 892 -1.34 -24.57 -8.63
CA ALA A 892 -1.32 -25.33 -7.38
C ALA A 892 -0.26 -26.46 -7.41
N LEU A 893 -0.10 -27.13 -8.55
CA LEU A 893 0.93 -28.15 -8.72
C LEU A 893 2.34 -27.57 -8.58
N LEU A 894 2.62 -26.39 -9.17
CA LEU A 894 3.89 -25.69 -8.99
C LEU A 894 4.14 -25.35 -7.51
N ALA A 895 3.14 -24.85 -6.80
CA ALA A 895 3.25 -24.50 -5.37
C ALA A 895 3.55 -25.71 -4.48
N ILE A 896 2.89 -26.83 -4.73
CA ILE A 896 3.08 -28.07 -3.98
C ILE A 896 4.47 -28.65 -4.25
N ASN A 897 4.94 -28.62 -5.51
CA ASN A 897 6.27 -29.09 -5.90
C ASN A 897 7.39 -28.22 -5.31
N ASP A 898 7.15 -26.92 -5.10
CA ASP A 898 8.09 -26.01 -4.42
C ASP A 898 8.04 -26.11 -2.89
N ASN A 899 7.25 -27.06 -2.36
CA ASN A 899 7.09 -27.32 -0.92
C ASN A 899 6.61 -26.07 -0.12
N CYS A 900 5.60 -25.38 -0.62
CA CYS A 900 4.93 -24.31 0.13
C CYS A 900 4.43 -24.82 1.51
N ASN A 901 4.36 -23.94 2.50
CA ASN A 901 3.86 -24.30 3.83
C ASN A 901 2.34 -24.37 3.88
N SER A 902 1.67 -23.53 3.13
CA SER A 902 0.22 -23.55 2.94
C SER A 902 -0.16 -23.02 1.56
N LEU A 903 -1.34 -23.40 1.09
CA LEU A 903 -1.84 -23.11 -0.26
C LEU A 903 -3.30 -22.71 -0.23
N HIS A 904 -3.64 -21.64 -0.94
CA HIS A 904 -4.99 -21.31 -1.37
C HIS A 904 -5.11 -21.48 -2.89
N THR A 905 -6.20 -22.05 -3.34
CA THR A 905 -6.57 -22.19 -4.75
C THR A 905 -7.81 -21.37 -5.05
N ASN A 906 -7.71 -20.48 -6.03
CA ASN A 906 -8.81 -19.61 -6.43
C ASN A 906 -9.94 -20.43 -7.06
N ALA A 907 -11.17 -20.04 -6.80
CA ALA A 907 -12.35 -20.61 -7.47
C ALA A 907 -12.43 -20.12 -8.93
N TYR A 908 -12.97 -20.94 -9.82
CA TYR A 908 -13.02 -20.62 -11.24
C TYR A 908 -13.88 -19.40 -11.57
N ASP A 909 -14.88 -19.11 -10.76
CA ASP A 909 -15.83 -18.00 -10.92
C ASP A 909 -15.39 -16.68 -10.24
N GLU A 910 -14.27 -16.70 -9.51
CA GLU A 910 -13.71 -15.52 -8.84
C GLU A 910 -13.37 -14.39 -9.82
N ALA A 911 -13.23 -14.70 -11.11
CA ALA A 911 -13.01 -13.70 -12.15
C ALA A 911 -14.20 -12.73 -12.35
N ILE A 912 -15.40 -13.09 -11.90
CA ILE A 912 -16.64 -12.32 -12.15
C ILE A 912 -17.54 -12.15 -10.92
N THR A 913 -17.37 -12.96 -9.86
CA THR A 913 -18.27 -12.92 -8.69
C THR A 913 -17.57 -13.38 -7.42
N THR A 914 -18.21 -13.17 -6.28
CA THR A 914 -17.85 -13.86 -5.03
C THR A 914 -18.09 -15.36 -5.21
N PRO A 915 -17.08 -16.20 -4.89
CA PRO A 915 -17.15 -17.64 -5.13
C PRO A 915 -18.40 -18.33 -4.56
N THR A 916 -19.04 -19.14 -5.39
CA THR A 916 -20.18 -19.97 -4.99
C THR A 916 -19.72 -21.14 -4.10
N GLU A 917 -20.65 -21.82 -3.46
CA GLU A 917 -20.36 -23.02 -2.66
C GLU A 917 -19.77 -24.15 -3.53
N GLU A 918 -20.28 -24.32 -4.75
CA GLU A 918 -19.79 -25.32 -5.68
C GLU A 918 -18.37 -25.01 -6.14
N SER A 919 -18.10 -23.76 -6.54
CA SER A 919 -16.79 -23.37 -7.05
C SER A 919 -15.70 -23.45 -5.95
N VAL A 920 -16.00 -23.10 -4.71
CA VAL A 920 -15.10 -23.27 -3.57
C VAL A 920 -14.80 -24.74 -3.30
N ARG A 921 -15.82 -25.61 -3.38
CA ARG A 921 -15.62 -27.07 -3.25
C ARG A 921 -14.71 -27.62 -4.32
N ARG A 922 -14.86 -27.18 -5.58
CA ARG A 922 -13.99 -27.55 -6.70
C ARG A 922 -12.56 -27.06 -6.49
N ALA A 923 -12.38 -25.82 -6.06
CA ALA A 923 -11.07 -25.25 -5.76
C ALA A 923 -10.33 -26.03 -4.65
N LEU A 924 -11.04 -26.46 -3.60
CA LEU A 924 -10.48 -27.34 -2.57
C LEU A 924 -10.15 -28.72 -3.13
N ALA A 925 -11.02 -29.29 -3.99
CA ALA A 925 -10.81 -30.60 -4.60
C ALA A 925 -9.53 -30.64 -5.47
N ILE A 926 -9.14 -29.54 -6.13
CA ILE A 926 -7.86 -29.42 -6.85
C ILE A 926 -6.70 -29.80 -5.93
N GLN A 927 -6.62 -29.24 -4.74
CA GLN A 927 -5.56 -29.53 -3.79
C GLN A 927 -5.60 -30.99 -3.30
N LEU A 928 -6.80 -31.50 -3.00
CA LEU A 928 -6.97 -32.88 -2.53
C LEU A 928 -6.54 -33.89 -3.59
N ILE A 929 -6.91 -33.69 -4.86
CA ILE A 929 -6.50 -34.53 -5.99
C ILE A 929 -4.98 -34.54 -6.13
N ILE A 930 -4.34 -33.36 -6.12
CA ILE A 930 -2.88 -33.26 -6.23
C ILE A 930 -2.18 -33.95 -5.06
N ASN A 931 -2.65 -33.74 -3.81
CA ASN A 931 -1.98 -34.28 -2.63
C ASN A 931 -2.25 -35.76 -2.39
N ARG A 932 -3.45 -36.27 -2.71
CA ARG A 932 -3.87 -37.63 -2.36
C ARG A 932 -3.81 -38.61 -3.53
N GLU A 933 -4.10 -38.15 -4.76
CA GLU A 933 -4.19 -39.02 -5.93
C GLU A 933 -2.95 -38.91 -6.83
N PHE A 934 -2.41 -37.68 -7.01
CA PHE A 934 -1.25 -37.46 -7.87
C PHE A 934 0.05 -37.89 -7.19
N GLY A 935 0.60 -39.05 -7.64
CA GLY A 935 1.72 -39.71 -6.95
C GLY A 935 3.02 -38.92 -6.84
N LEU A 936 3.32 -38.00 -7.78
CA LEU A 936 4.55 -37.19 -7.75
C LEU A 936 4.55 -36.18 -6.61
N ALA A 937 3.40 -35.70 -6.16
CA ALA A 937 3.30 -34.77 -5.04
C ALA A 937 3.64 -35.40 -3.67
N LYS A 938 3.70 -36.72 -3.59
CA LYS A 938 4.05 -37.50 -2.39
C LYS A 938 5.54 -37.49 -2.11
N MET A 939 6.36 -37.09 -3.09
CA MET A 939 7.82 -37.00 -3.01
C MET A 939 8.25 -35.57 -2.73
N LYS A 940 9.00 -35.32 -1.65
CA LYS A 940 9.42 -33.95 -1.24
C LYS A 940 10.61 -33.39 -2.03
N THR A 941 11.36 -34.20 -2.71
CA THR A 941 12.52 -33.73 -3.51
C THR A 941 12.36 -34.13 -4.94
N LEU A 942 11.85 -33.21 -5.76
CA LEU A 942 11.77 -33.35 -7.22
C LEU A 942 13.09 -32.90 -7.85
N CYS A 943 14.11 -33.72 -7.75
CA CYS A 943 15.43 -33.42 -8.31
C CYS A 943 15.49 -33.35 -9.83
N LYS A 944 14.52 -33.92 -10.56
CA LYS A 944 14.60 -34.06 -12.03
C LYS A 944 14.34 -32.79 -12.83
N VAL A 945 13.43 -31.93 -12.36
CA VAL A 945 13.15 -30.65 -13.03
C VAL A 945 14.18 -29.59 -12.66
N HIS A 946 14.76 -29.73 -11.50
CA HIS A 946 15.68 -28.78 -10.94
C HIS A 946 17.05 -28.71 -11.63
N LEU A 947 17.59 -29.84 -12.02
CA LEU A 947 18.87 -29.90 -12.77
C LEU A 947 18.79 -29.21 -14.13
N TRP A 948 17.63 -29.20 -14.75
CA TRP A 948 17.42 -28.57 -16.06
C TRP A 948 17.28 -27.04 -16.00
N LEU A 949 16.72 -26.52 -14.91
CA LEU A 949 16.55 -25.07 -14.69
C LEU A 949 17.79 -24.39 -14.08
N MET A 950 18.75 -25.15 -13.60
CA MET A 950 20.01 -24.63 -13.05
C MET A 950 21.17 -24.58 -14.06
N SER A 951 21.03 -25.23 -15.23
CA SER A 951 21.93 -25.09 -16.37
C SER A 951 21.56 -23.88 -17.22
#